data_19729ab8d0e9056c25cf45459207ca6f
#
_entry.id   19729ab8d0e9056c25cf45459207ca6f
#
_cell.length_a   1.000
_cell.length_b   1.000
_cell.length_c   1.000
_cell.angle_alpha   90.00
_cell.angle_beta   90.00
_cell.angle_gamma   90.00
#
_symmetry.space_group_name_H-M   'P 1'
#
loop_
_entity.id
_entity.type
_entity.pdbx_description
1 polymer ?
#
loop_
_entity_poly.entity_id
_entity_poly.type
_entity_poly.pdbx_seq_one_letter_code
_entity_poly.pdbx_strand_id
1 'polypeptide(L)'
;MLNSNVIVIICLIYVGSLFAVAGLAERRARQRKLGFLQSPLIYTLSISVYCTAWTFYGSVGSAATNGFEFLAIYLGPTIVFVGWWWFLRKLVRIGRTQRITSIADLISSRYGKSNTLGVIVTLLAIFGSTPYIALQLQSLTLSFAVFTENTTTDYNPVITALFIAAGLALFTILFGTRNLDANERHHGVVTAIAVEAIVKLVAFISVGVFVVWGLSEGPNNMLQIMEKSIPITNQVFSPRWVTLTFLSATAIICLPRMFQVIVVENSAEKHLATASWAFPLYLLLMCIFVLPIAATGLNILPEGSNPDLFVLTIPLAENRGTLAALAFLGGFSSATSMVIVAAIALSTMASNHIVLPLWLYAVQKRNPESDDVRTVLLRSRRISIACIIGFGYLYFILTGGTSALASIGLIAFLGVAQVLPALIGALFWRNATRKGAIYGISTGFIIWAYSSFLPSFGGDFILNSEILKQGPFGLSFLRPQALFGININDPLTHAVFWSIFLNTVVFIVTSLASTPSPLERLQAQKFINVFGQKSNITSVGDGVTPDDLFILAQRILGRKDAQILFNKFSQKQGRTDLPDITVDLMETLEQKFAGSVGAATAHSMITQAVGNQSITVEDLIAVADETVQVIEYSARLEEQSKELTRAAAELMDANSKLTELGTQKDEFLSHVSHELRTPMTSIRSFSEILQSNEKLDKDQLKYFSTIINDESKRLTRLLDEILDLSFLESGQVKLNISNLRLNEILQTALQSTQQSIANSNALLEFDVNFTNTKIQTDPDRLSQVFINLITNAVKYNDKSQPTL
;
A
#
# COMPACT_ATOMS: atom_id res chain seq x y z
N MET A 1 43.57 0.29 -23.01
CA MET A 1 42.54 0.87 -22.11
C MET A 1 41.20 0.25 -22.43
N LEU A 2 40.41 -0.15 -21.45
CA LEU A 2 39.07 -0.65 -21.65
C LEU A 2 38.18 0.52 -22.07
N ASN A 3 37.51 0.40 -23.22
CA ASN A 3 36.60 1.41 -23.72
C ASN A 3 35.19 1.21 -23.07
N SER A 4 34.45 2.28 -22.80
CA SER A 4 33.08 2.24 -22.23
C SER A 4 32.16 1.26 -22.96
N ASN A 5 32.28 1.16 -24.29
CA ASN A 5 31.51 0.20 -25.09
C ASN A 5 31.79 -1.27 -24.74
N VAL A 6 33.04 -1.61 -24.42
CA VAL A 6 33.42 -2.97 -24.01
C VAL A 6 32.80 -3.31 -22.66
N ILE A 7 32.78 -2.35 -21.73
CA ILE A 7 32.12 -2.50 -20.42
C ILE A 7 30.61 -2.74 -20.56
N VAL A 8 29.93 -1.98 -21.43
CA VAL A 8 28.51 -2.19 -21.72
C VAL A 8 28.24 -3.59 -22.28
N ILE A 9 29.08 -4.06 -23.22
CA ILE A 9 28.96 -5.41 -23.79
C ILE A 9 29.18 -6.47 -22.72
N ILE A 10 30.15 -6.31 -21.84
CA ILE A 10 30.40 -7.24 -20.72
C ILE A 10 29.18 -7.29 -19.81
N CYS A 11 28.58 -6.13 -19.47
CA CYS A 11 27.36 -6.07 -18.68
C CYS A 11 26.19 -6.80 -19.35
N LEU A 12 25.98 -6.59 -20.65
CA LEU A 12 24.91 -7.24 -21.38
C LEU A 12 25.08 -8.77 -21.44
N ILE A 13 26.30 -9.25 -21.67
CA ILE A 13 26.63 -10.69 -21.64
C ILE A 13 26.38 -11.24 -20.23
N TYR A 14 26.81 -10.53 -19.20
CA TYR A 14 26.61 -10.94 -17.79
C TYR A 14 25.12 -11.02 -17.44
N VAL A 15 24.37 -9.99 -17.74
CA VAL A 15 22.90 -9.95 -17.53
C VAL A 15 22.25 -11.11 -18.31
N GLY A 16 22.62 -11.32 -19.58
CA GLY A 16 22.15 -12.45 -20.39
C GLY A 16 22.45 -13.82 -19.73
N SER A 17 23.63 -13.98 -19.13
CA SER A 17 24.00 -15.20 -18.41
C SER A 17 23.15 -15.42 -17.16
N LEU A 18 22.85 -14.38 -16.41
CA LEU A 18 21.93 -14.44 -15.27
C LEU A 18 20.50 -14.83 -15.69
N PHE A 19 20.04 -14.32 -16.85
CA PHE A 19 18.77 -14.75 -17.44
C PHE A 19 18.77 -16.24 -17.79
N ALA A 20 19.84 -16.72 -18.37
CA ALA A 20 19.98 -18.14 -18.72
C ALA A 20 19.95 -19.02 -17.44
N VAL A 21 20.72 -18.64 -16.42
CA VAL A 21 20.76 -19.34 -15.12
C VAL A 21 19.38 -19.38 -14.48
N ALA A 22 18.69 -18.23 -14.39
CA ALA A 22 17.37 -18.14 -13.79
C ALA A 22 16.34 -18.97 -14.59
N GLY A 23 16.38 -18.89 -15.93
CA GLY A 23 15.50 -19.67 -16.79
C GLY A 23 15.71 -21.19 -16.68
N LEU A 24 16.97 -21.63 -16.58
CA LEU A 24 17.32 -23.05 -16.36
C LEU A 24 16.88 -23.52 -14.96
N ALA A 25 17.05 -22.70 -13.94
CA ALA A 25 16.58 -23.03 -12.58
C ALA A 25 15.05 -23.19 -12.52
N GLU A 26 14.31 -22.28 -13.15
CA GLU A 26 12.85 -22.39 -13.22
C GLU A 26 12.37 -23.61 -14.02
N ARG A 27 13.02 -23.93 -15.14
CA ARG A 27 12.73 -25.14 -15.91
C ARG A 27 12.93 -26.40 -15.08
N ARG A 28 14.03 -26.48 -14.32
CA ARG A 28 14.30 -27.59 -13.39
C ARG A 28 13.29 -27.67 -12.27
N ALA A 29 12.88 -26.51 -11.71
CA ALA A 29 11.86 -26.46 -10.69
C ALA A 29 10.50 -26.99 -11.18
N ARG A 30 10.06 -26.62 -12.40
CA ARG A 30 8.85 -27.15 -13.05
C ARG A 30 8.93 -28.65 -13.29
N GLN A 31 10.12 -29.20 -13.57
CA GLN A 31 10.35 -30.63 -13.70
C GLN A 31 10.44 -31.38 -12.37
N ARG A 32 10.16 -30.71 -11.23
CA ARG A 32 10.30 -31.26 -9.85
C ARG A 32 11.71 -31.72 -9.48
N LYS A 33 12.74 -31.30 -10.19
CA LYS A 33 14.16 -31.57 -9.89
C LYS A 33 14.71 -30.52 -8.91
N LEU A 34 14.18 -30.53 -7.69
CA LEU A 34 14.39 -29.46 -6.69
C LEU A 34 15.65 -29.63 -5.84
N GLY A 35 16.32 -30.80 -5.86
CA GLY A 35 17.37 -31.14 -4.88
C GLY A 35 18.49 -30.08 -4.74
N PHE A 36 19.10 -29.64 -5.84
CA PHE A 36 20.14 -28.61 -5.80
C PHE A 36 19.58 -27.21 -5.53
N LEU A 37 18.39 -26.88 -6.10
CA LEU A 37 17.76 -25.58 -5.96
C LEU A 37 17.29 -25.27 -4.54
N GLN A 38 17.03 -26.29 -3.75
CA GLN A 38 16.62 -26.18 -2.35
C GLN A 38 17.78 -26.55 -1.41
N SER A 39 19.02 -26.44 -1.85
CA SER A 39 20.16 -26.73 -0.99
C SER A 39 20.41 -25.60 0.01
N PRO A 40 20.94 -25.92 1.21
CA PRO A 40 21.32 -24.92 2.20
C PRO A 40 22.35 -23.92 1.66
N LEU A 41 23.18 -24.35 0.69
CA LEU A 41 24.21 -23.49 0.09
C LEU A 41 23.60 -22.38 -0.77
N ILE A 42 22.65 -22.71 -1.66
CA ILE A 42 21.96 -21.72 -2.49
C ILE A 42 21.21 -20.71 -1.60
N TYR A 43 20.53 -21.22 -0.55
CA TYR A 43 19.87 -20.36 0.42
C TYR A 43 20.87 -19.41 1.10
N THR A 44 22.00 -19.92 1.61
CA THR A 44 23.01 -19.09 2.25
C THR A 44 23.63 -18.05 1.30
N LEU A 45 23.96 -18.46 0.07
CA LEU A 45 24.48 -17.54 -0.94
C LEU A 45 23.44 -16.48 -1.32
N SER A 46 22.14 -16.79 -1.35
CA SER A 46 21.12 -15.79 -1.63
C SER A 46 21.00 -14.71 -0.54
N ILE A 47 21.31 -15.04 0.73
CA ILE A 47 21.36 -14.05 1.83
C ILE A 47 22.45 -13.00 1.58
N SER A 48 23.47 -13.31 0.76
CA SER A 48 24.50 -12.35 0.35
C SER A 48 23.96 -11.12 -0.41
N VAL A 49 22.68 -11.06 -0.73
CA VAL A 49 22.00 -9.83 -1.21
C VAL A 49 22.13 -8.68 -0.19
N TYR A 50 22.50 -9.01 1.06
CA TYR A 50 22.90 -8.03 2.07
C TYR A 50 24.13 -7.24 1.61
N CYS A 51 25.12 -7.92 1.00
CA CYS A 51 26.33 -7.32 0.45
C CYS A 51 26.03 -6.62 -0.89
N THR A 52 25.85 -5.34 -0.84
CA THR A 52 25.48 -4.45 -1.95
C THR A 52 26.68 -3.63 -2.42
N ALA A 53 26.45 -2.63 -3.28
CA ALA A 53 27.51 -1.68 -3.64
C ALA A 53 28.10 -0.96 -2.42
N TRP A 54 27.33 -0.80 -1.35
CA TRP A 54 27.86 -0.27 -0.10
C TRP A 54 28.97 -1.17 0.47
N THR A 55 28.78 -2.48 0.54
CA THR A 55 29.77 -3.42 1.06
C THR A 55 30.91 -3.68 0.08
N PHE A 56 30.70 -3.45 -1.21
CA PHE A 56 31.72 -3.65 -2.24
C PHE A 56 32.63 -2.43 -2.44
N TYR A 57 32.02 -1.25 -2.49
CA TYR A 57 32.72 0.03 -2.69
C TYR A 57 32.75 0.88 -1.42
N GLY A 58 31.59 1.17 -0.83
CA GLY A 58 31.47 2.11 0.28
C GLY A 58 32.15 1.64 1.56
N SER A 59 32.38 0.34 1.76
CA SER A 59 33.18 -0.15 2.91
C SER A 59 34.63 0.27 2.82
N VAL A 60 35.21 0.28 1.62
CA VAL A 60 36.59 0.72 1.37
C VAL A 60 36.69 2.23 1.58
N GLY A 61 35.71 3.02 1.08
CA GLY A 61 35.65 4.45 1.34
C GLY A 61 35.50 4.77 2.82
N SER A 62 34.66 4.03 3.53
CA SER A 62 34.49 4.18 4.99
C SER A 62 35.79 3.80 5.75
N ALA A 63 36.49 2.78 5.32
CA ALA A 63 37.75 2.38 5.92
C ALA A 63 38.88 3.42 5.70
N ALA A 64 38.90 4.02 4.52
CA ALA A 64 39.86 5.08 4.21
C ALA A 64 39.64 6.36 5.02
N THR A 65 38.39 6.68 5.36
CA THR A 65 38.02 7.91 6.09
C THR A 65 37.92 7.72 7.61
N ASN A 66 37.35 6.58 8.05
CA ASN A 66 36.97 6.34 9.45
C ASN A 66 37.62 5.08 10.05
N GLY A 67 38.60 4.48 9.37
CA GLY A 67 39.35 3.31 9.88
C GLY A 67 38.42 2.10 10.11
N PHE A 68 38.41 1.56 11.34
CA PHE A 68 37.72 0.34 11.68
C PHE A 68 36.19 0.48 11.82
N GLU A 69 35.61 1.66 11.61
CA GLU A 69 34.16 1.89 11.75
C GLU A 69 33.31 0.99 10.84
N PHE A 70 33.81 0.67 9.62
CA PHE A 70 33.10 -0.18 8.67
C PHE A 70 32.81 -1.59 9.20
N LEU A 71 33.58 -2.09 10.18
CA LEU A 71 33.38 -3.42 10.77
C LEU A 71 31.99 -3.57 11.43
N ALA A 72 31.42 -2.47 11.95
CA ALA A 72 30.12 -2.45 12.59
C ALA A 72 29.00 -2.99 11.66
N ILE A 73 29.14 -2.74 10.35
CA ILE A 73 28.17 -3.16 9.33
C ILE A 73 28.20 -4.68 9.08
N TYR A 74 29.34 -5.32 9.30
CA TYR A 74 29.49 -6.78 9.17
C TYR A 74 29.18 -7.50 10.49
N LEU A 75 29.48 -6.86 11.62
CA LEU A 75 29.28 -7.42 12.93
C LEU A 75 27.79 -7.57 13.29
N GLY A 76 26.95 -6.58 12.99
CA GLY A 76 25.52 -6.64 13.27
C GLY A 76 24.83 -7.87 12.70
N PRO A 77 24.89 -8.11 11.39
CA PRO A 77 24.35 -9.34 10.77
C PRO A 77 24.95 -10.61 11.32
N THR A 78 26.25 -10.62 11.61
CA THR A 78 26.95 -11.76 12.20
C THR A 78 26.33 -12.14 13.55
N ILE A 79 26.11 -11.16 14.43
CA ILE A 79 25.46 -11.38 15.73
C ILE A 79 24.05 -11.98 15.56
N VAL A 80 23.27 -11.45 14.63
CA VAL A 80 21.90 -11.94 14.37
C VAL A 80 21.92 -13.39 13.86
N PHE A 81 22.85 -13.74 12.95
CA PHE A 81 22.94 -15.09 12.41
C PHE A 81 23.54 -16.09 13.41
N VAL A 82 24.50 -15.70 14.22
CA VAL A 82 25.01 -16.53 15.30
C VAL A 82 23.91 -16.79 16.33
N GLY A 83 23.09 -15.78 16.65
CA GLY A 83 21.92 -15.91 17.52
C GLY A 83 20.63 -16.42 16.85
N TRP A 84 20.73 -17.10 15.71
CA TRP A 84 19.60 -17.47 14.85
C TRP A 84 18.49 -18.26 15.56
N TRP A 85 18.80 -19.13 16.53
CA TRP A 85 17.83 -20.00 17.20
C TRP A 85 16.80 -19.24 18.02
N TRP A 86 17.13 -18.04 18.51
CA TRP A 86 16.25 -17.24 19.34
C TRP A 86 15.28 -16.41 18.50
N PHE A 87 15.76 -15.71 17.45
CA PHE A 87 14.99 -14.74 16.69
C PHE A 87 14.61 -15.25 15.29
N LEU A 88 15.62 -15.56 14.46
CA LEU A 88 15.40 -15.92 13.06
C LEU A 88 14.62 -17.22 12.89
N ARG A 89 14.88 -18.21 13.74
CA ARG A 89 14.14 -19.47 13.74
C ARG A 89 12.65 -19.24 13.96
N LYS A 90 12.30 -18.42 14.96
CA LYS A 90 10.91 -18.07 15.26
C LYS A 90 10.27 -17.32 14.08
N LEU A 91 10.97 -16.33 13.55
CA LEU A 91 10.53 -15.52 12.42
C LEU A 91 10.25 -16.38 11.18
N VAL A 92 11.17 -17.25 10.79
CA VAL A 92 11.02 -18.16 9.64
C VAL A 92 9.88 -19.15 9.86
N ARG A 93 9.74 -19.70 11.08
CA ARG A 93 8.66 -20.63 11.40
C ARG A 93 7.28 -19.96 11.30
N ILE A 94 7.13 -18.73 11.80
CA ILE A 94 5.91 -17.94 11.65
C ILE A 94 5.63 -17.66 10.19
N GLY A 95 6.62 -17.19 9.43
CA GLY A 95 6.48 -16.92 8.00
C GLY A 95 5.94 -18.12 7.22
N ARG A 96 6.45 -19.32 7.52
CA ARG A 96 6.02 -20.57 6.88
C ARG A 96 4.64 -21.05 7.34
N THR A 97 4.36 -20.99 8.64
CA THR A 97 3.07 -21.50 9.19
C THR A 97 1.91 -20.57 8.84
N GLN A 98 2.12 -19.28 8.83
CA GLN A 98 1.12 -18.25 8.50
C GLN A 98 1.13 -17.85 7.02
N ARG A 99 2.01 -18.44 6.19
CA ARG A 99 2.16 -18.11 4.76
C ARG A 99 2.37 -16.61 4.51
N ILE A 100 3.22 -16.01 5.30
CA ILE A 100 3.55 -14.57 5.24
C ILE A 100 4.32 -14.28 3.95
N THR A 101 3.90 -13.24 3.24
CA THR A 101 4.45 -12.83 1.94
C THR A 101 5.38 -11.63 2.01
N SER A 102 5.35 -10.87 3.11
CA SER A 102 6.17 -9.68 3.32
C SER A 102 6.23 -9.29 4.80
N ILE A 103 7.16 -8.39 5.15
CA ILE A 103 7.22 -7.84 6.52
C ILE A 103 5.95 -7.05 6.88
N ALA A 104 5.35 -6.32 5.92
CA ALA A 104 4.08 -5.64 6.14
C ALA A 104 2.93 -6.62 6.40
N ASP A 105 2.92 -7.75 5.71
CA ASP A 105 1.96 -8.82 5.91
C ASP A 105 2.13 -9.47 7.30
N LEU A 106 3.38 -9.69 7.75
CA LEU A 106 3.66 -10.22 9.08
C LEU A 106 3.11 -9.30 10.17
N ILE A 107 3.45 -8.01 10.12
CA ILE A 107 3.01 -7.02 11.11
C ILE A 107 1.48 -6.86 11.05
N SER A 108 0.91 -6.72 9.87
CA SER A 108 -0.54 -6.63 9.67
C SER A 108 -1.28 -7.85 10.24
N SER A 109 -0.80 -9.06 9.94
CA SER A 109 -1.40 -10.33 10.38
C SER A 109 -1.38 -10.48 11.90
N ARG A 110 -0.25 -10.15 12.55
CA ARG A 110 -0.11 -10.24 14.02
C ARG A 110 -1.06 -9.30 14.75
N TYR A 111 -1.24 -8.09 14.24
CA TYR A 111 -2.06 -7.05 14.86
C TYR A 111 -3.48 -7.01 14.29
N GLY A 112 -4.13 -8.18 14.21
CA GLY A 112 -5.54 -8.30 13.84
C GLY A 112 -5.82 -8.10 12.37
N LYS A 113 -4.92 -8.49 11.47
CA LYS A 113 -5.03 -8.36 10.00
C LYS A 113 -5.39 -6.92 9.55
N SER A 114 -4.75 -5.94 10.17
CA SER A 114 -5.03 -4.53 9.95
C SER A 114 -4.49 -4.02 8.61
N ASN A 115 -5.37 -3.68 7.68
CA ASN A 115 -5.00 -3.05 6.41
C ASN A 115 -4.27 -1.72 6.62
N THR A 116 -4.73 -0.88 7.55
CA THR A 116 -4.09 0.40 7.87
C THR A 116 -2.62 0.22 8.26
N LEU A 117 -2.35 -0.77 9.12
CA LEU A 117 -0.99 -1.06 9.56
C LEU A 117 -0.14 -1.61 8.40
N GLY A 118 -0.72 -2.46 7.55
CA GLY A 118 -0.08 -2.93 6.32
C GLY A 118 0.32 -1.79 5.38
N VAL A 119 -0.55 -0.79 5.21
CA VAL A 119 -0.28 0.43 4.40
C VAL A 119 0.85 1.25 5.03
N ILE A 120 0.79 1.53 6.34
CA ILE A 120 1.82 2.34 7.03
C ILE A 120 3.20 1.68 6.91
N VAL A 121 3.31 0.37 7.18
CA VAL A 121 4.57 -0.36 7.04
C VAL A 121 5.04 -0.40 5.59
N THR A 122 4.13 -0.51 4.63
CA THR A 122 4.48 -0.50 3.20
C THR A 122 5.04 0.87 2.78
N LEU A 123 4.39 1.97 3.17
CA LEU A 123 4.87 3.32 2.88
C LEU A 123 6.23 3.57 3.52
N LEU A 124 6.38 3.21 4.81
CA LEU A 124 7.65 3.31 5.50
C LEU A 124 8.75 2.50 4.79
N ALA A 125 8.45 1.29 4.33
CA ALA A 125 9.40 0.45 3.61
C ALA A 125 9.80 1.05 2.26
N ILE A 126 8.86 1.64 1.51
CA ILE A 126 9.13 2.32 0.23
C ILE A 126 10.02 3.53 0.47
N PHE A 127 9.60 4.48 1.33
CA PHE A 127 10.39 5.68 1.61
C PHE A 127 11.73 5.37 2.26
N GLY A 128 11.76 4.40 3.21
CA GLY A 128 12.99 3.97 3.85
C GLY A 128 13.97 3.27 2.91
N SER A 129 13.49 2.55 1.88
CA SER A 129 14.36 1.88 0.90
C SER A 129 14.78 2.78 -0.26
N THR A 130 14.10 3.90 -0.50
CA THR A 130 14.38 4.82 -1.62
C THR A 130 15.83 5.33 -1.63
N PRO A 131 16.42 5.84 -0.52
CA PRO A 131 17.81 6.26 -0.50
C PRO A 131 18.78 5.11 -0.85
N TYR A 132 18.44 3.89 -0.44
CA TYR A 132 19.29 2.73 -0.70
C TYR A 132 19.28 2.30 -2.17
N ILE A 133 18.15 2.46 -2.87
CA ILE A 133 18.07 2.26 -4.34
C ILE A 133 18.87 3.35 -5.04
N ALA A 134 18.77 4.60 -4.61
CA ALA A 134 19.55 5.72 -5.13
C ALA A 134 21.06 5.48 -4.97
N LEU A 135 21.50 4.95 -3.83
CA LEU A 135 22.88 4.56 -3.58
C LEU A 135 23.39 3.56 -4.63
N GLN A 136 22.59 2.56 -5.01
CA GLN A 136 22.97 1.60 -6.04
C GLN A 136 23.11 2.28 -7.41
N LEU A 137 22.16 3.17 -7.77
CA LEU A 137 22.26 3.96 -9.00
C LEU A 137 23.48 4.85 -9.00
N GLN A 138 23.77 5.54 -7.90
CA GLN A 138 24.96 6.37 -7.74
C GLN A 138 26.23 5.56 -7.91
N SER A 139 26.34 4.41 -7.24
CA SER A 139 27.54 3.59 -7.32
C SER A 139 27.81 3.07 -8.75
N LEU A 140 26.76 2.66 -9.47
CA LEU A 140 26.87 2.24 -10.86
C LEU A 140 27.26 3.39 -11.78
N THR A 141 26.68 4.56 -11.57
CA THR A 141 26.95 5.78 -12.35
C THR A 141 28.40 6.22 -12.14
N LEU A 142 28.87 6.28 -10.90
CA LEU A 142 30.25 6.62 -10.56
C LEU A 142 31.26 5.58 -11.11
N SER A 143 30.96 4.28 -10.98
CA SER A 143 31.82 3.22 -11.51
C SER A 143 31.92 3.27 -13.03
N PHE A 144 30.83 3.63 -13.72
CA PHE A 144 30.84 3.78 -15.18
C PHE A 144 31.61 5.04 -15.61
N ALA A 145 31.54 6.14 -14.85
CA ALA A 145 32.25 7.38 -15.12
C ALA A 145 33.75 7.15 -15.25
N VAL A 146 34.36 6.30 -14.37
CA VAL A 146 35.79 5.99 -14.39
C VAL A 146 36.27 5.47 -15.74
N PHE A 147 35.44 4.78 -16.51
CA PHE A 147 35.79 4.29 -17.86
C PHE A 147 35.46 5.29 -18.97
N THR A 148 34.79 6.39 -18.68
CA THR A 148 34.34 7.37 -19.68
C THR A 148 35.15 8.66 -19.63
N GLU A 149 35.85 8.99 -18.54
CA GLU A 149 36.64 10.22 -18.37
C GLU A 149 37.73 10.44 -19.45
N ASN A 150 38.13 9.40 -20.18
CA ASN A 150 39.09 9.49 -21.28
C ASN A 150 38.45 9.60 -22.68
N THR A 151 37.14 9.75 -22.78
CA THR A 151 36.43 9.91 -24.05
C THR A 151 35.96 11.35 -24.23
N THR A 152 36.04 11.88 -25.45
CA THR A 152 35.67 13.28 -25.83
C THR A 152 34.16 13.56 -25.79
N THR A 153 33.36 12.66 -25.24
CA THR A 153 31.94 12.82 -25.11
C THR A 153 31.57 13.42 -23.73
N ASP A 154 30.73 14.45 -23.70
CA ASP A 154 30.18 15.05 -22.50
C ASP A 154 29.47 14.00 -21.64
N TYR A 155 30.12 13.56 -20.56
CA TYR A 155 29.54 12.61 -19.62
C TYR A 155 28.45 13.32 -18.77
N ASN A 156 27.22 12.88 -18.91
CA ASN A 156 26.12 13.39 -18.07
C ASN A 156 25.66 12.30 -17.08
N PRO A 157 25.97 12.44 -15.78
CA PRO A 157 25.64 11.43 -14.76
C PRO A 157 24.14 11.22 -14.62
N VAL A 158 23.32 12.25 -14.82
CA VAL A 158 21.87 12.16 -14.71
C VAL A 158 21.27 11.28 -15.81
N ILE A 159 21.75 11.47 -17.06
CA ILE A 159 21.29 10.66 -18.19
C ILE A 159 21.77 9.21 -18.04
N THR A 160 23.03 9.01 -17.62
CA THR A 160 23.56 7.66 -17.38
C THR A 160 22.76 6.93 -16.29
N ALA A 161 22.46 7.59 -15.18
CA ALA A 161 21.62 7.04 -14.12
C ALA A 161 20.21 6.69 -14.59
N LEU A 162 19.62 7.49 -15.53
CA LEU A 162 18.32 7.21 -16.12
C LEU A 162 18.33 5.90 -16.93
N PHE A 163 19.34 5.71 -17.78
CA PHE A 163 19.48 4.47 -18.57
C PHE A 163 19.70 3.25 -17.67
N ILE A 164 20.52 3.39 -16.64
CA ILE A 164 20.73 2.34 -15.63
C ILE A 164 19.41 2.01 -14.91
N ALA A 165 18.70 3.03 -14.43
CA ALA A 165 17.42 2.85 -13.75
C ALA A 165 16.36 2.19 -14.66
N ALA A 166 16.26 2.62 -15.91
CA ALA A 166 15.36 2.03 -16.92
C ALA A 166 15.72 0.57 -17.21
N GLY A 167 17.01 0.26 -17.36
CA GLY A 167 17.51 -1.10 -17.57
C GLY A 167 17.19 -2.00 -16.38
N LEU A 168 17.43 -1.53 -15.15
CA LEU A 168 17.10 -2.25 -13.91
C LEU A 168 15.59 -2.47 -13.75
N ALA A 169 14.77 -1.47 -14.07
CA ALA A 169 13.32 -1.58 -14.05
C ALA A 169 12.82 -2.63 -15.05
N LEU A 170 13.29 -2.57 -16.28
CA LEU A 170 12.95 -3.54 -17.32
C LEU A 170 13.37 -4.96 -16.90
N PHE A 171 14.60 -5.12 -16.43
CA PHE A 171 15.12 -6.40 -15.97
C PHE A 171 14.26 -6.96 -14.82
N THR A 172 13.97 -6.14 -13.80
CA THR A 172 13.18 -6.55 -12.64
C THR A 172 11.75 -6.91 -13.05
N ILE A 173 11.13 -6.17 -13.97
CA ILE A 173 9.79 -6.48 -14.49
C ILE A 173 9.78 -7.84 -15.21
N LEU A 174 10.78 -8.10 -16.06
CA LEU A 174 10.86 -9.36 -16.80
C LEU A 174 11.07 -10.58 -15.89
N PHE A 175 11.82 -10.41 -14.80
CA PHE A 175 12.11 -11.49 -13.84
C PHE A 175 11.06 -11.62 -12.74
N GLY A 176 10.67 -10.50 -12.12
CA GLY A 176 9.88 -10.46 -10.89
C GLY A 176 8.37 -10.65 -11.08
N THR A 177 7.87 -10.57 -12.34
CA THR A 177 6.41 -10.60 -12.58
C THR A 177 5.93 -11.85 -13.33
N ARG A 178 6.71 -12.92 -13.37
CA ARG A 178 6.33 -14.14 -14.09
C ARG A 178 5.29 -14.99 -13.36
N ASN A 179 5.35 -15.05 -12.04
CA ASN A 179 4.48 -15.86 -11.22
C ASN A 179 3.68 -14.96 -10.25
N LEU A 180 2.41 -15.27 -10.10
CA LEU A 180 1.46 -14.50 -9.30
C LEU A 180 1.25 -15.05 -7.90
N ASP A 181 1.54 -16.33 -7.71
CA ASP A 181 1.37 -16.96 -6.42
C ASP A 181 2.47 -16.42 -5.49
N ALA A 182 2.08 -15.60 -4.52
CA ALA A 182 3.00 -15.03 -3.53
C ALA A 182 3.66 -16.11 -2.65
N ASN A 183 3.11 -17.32 -2.69
CA ASN A 183 3.67 -18.53 -2.05
C ASN A 183 4.57 -19.35 -2.99
N GLU A 184 4.62 -19.03 -4.27
CA GLU A 184 5.50 -19.71 -5.22
C GLU A 184 6.90 -19.12 -5.12
N ARG A 185 7.86 -19.94 -4.71
CA ARG A 185 9.25 -19.53 -4.54
C ARG A 185 9.88 -19.16 -5.88
N HIS A 186 10.61 -18.07 -5.90
CA HIS A 186 11.30 -17.60 -7.08
C HIS A 186 12.65 -18.31 -7.25
N HIS A 187 12.62 -19.65 -7.49
CA HIS A 187 13.84 -20.45 -7.62
C HIS A 187 14.85 -19.88 -8.62
N GLY A 188 14.37 -19.30 -9.72
CA GLY A 188 15.21 -18.64 -10.72
C GLY A 188 15.95 -17.44 -10.15
N VAL A 189 15.24 -16.54 -9.46
CA VAL A 189 15.81 -15.34 -8.87
C VAL A 189 16.81 -15.70 -7.75
N VAL A 190 16.43 -16.60 -6.85
CA VAL A 190 17.29 -17.07 -5.74
C VAL A 190 18.61 -17.69 -6.27
N THR A 191 18.53 -18.47 -7.35
CA THR A 191 19.71 -19.09 -7.98
C THR A 191 20.59 -18.04 -8.68
N ALA A 192 19.99 -17.06 -9.36
CA ALA A 192 20.75 -15.97 -9.98
C ALA A 192 21.48 -15.15 -8.92
N ILE A 193 20.84 -14.81 -7.80
CA ILE A 193 21.48 -14.12 -6.67
C ILE A 193 22.63 -14.94 -6.09
N ALA A 194 22.49 -16.25 -5.99
CA ALA A 194 23.58 -17.12 -5.53
C ALA A 194 24.80 -17.09 -6.48
N VAL A 195 24.59 -16.99 -7.80
CA VAL A 195 25.66 -16.80 -8.77
C VAL A 195 26.29 -15.41 -8.64
N GLU A 196 25.47 -14.35 -8.51
CA GLU A 196 25.93 -12.98 -8.24
C GLU A 196 26.78 -12.90 -6.98
N ALA A 197 26.42 -13.65 -5.93
CA ALA A 197 27.19 -13.75 -4.70
C ALA A 197 28.62 -14.28 -4.92
N ILE A 198 28.76 -15.27 -5.79
CA ILE A 198 30.09 -15.83 -6.13
C ILE A 198 30.88 -14.83 -6.95
N VAL A 199 30.25 -14.19 -7.95
CA VAL A 199 30.94 -13.23 -8.83
C VAL A 199 31.50 -12.04 -8.04
N LYS A 200 30.70 -11.42 -7.18
CA LYS A 200 31.17 -10.28 -6.37
C LYS A 200 32.23 -10.68 -5.36
N LEU A 201 32.12 -11.86 -4.75
CA LEU A 201 33.14 -12.36 -3.83
C LEU A 201 34.46 -12.62 -4.55
N VAL A 202 34.45 -13.30 -5.70
CA VAL A 202 35.65 -13.58 -6.50
C VAL A 202 36.28 -12.28 -6.98
N ALA A 203 35.49 -11.33 -7.45
CA ALA A 203 36.00 -10.03 -7.88
C ALA A 203 36.70 -9.28 -6.74
N PHE A 204 36.11 -9.22 -5.56
CA PHE A 204 36.64 -8.51 -4.40
C PHE A 204 37.94 -9.17 -3.90
N ILE A 205 37.94 -10.50 -3.74
CA ILE A 205 39.11 -11.25 -3.32
C ILE A 205 40.25 -11.10 -4.36
N SER A 206 39.94 -11.13 -5.67
CA SER A 206 40.98 -10.98 -6.71
C SER A 206 41.68 -9.63 -6.63
N VAL A 207 40.94 -8.54 -6.38
CA VAL A 207 41.56 -7.22 -6.15
C VAL A 207 42.34 -7.20 -4.85
N GLY A 208 41.83 -7.78 -3.78
CA GLY A 208 42.54 -7.87 -2.50
C GLY A 208 43.83 -8.66 -2.58
N VAL A 209 43.82 -9.81 -3.27
CA VAL A 209 45.03 -10.62 -3.52
C VAL A 209 46.04 -9.82 -4.36
N PHE A 210 45.61 -9.15 -5.41
CA PHE A 210 46.47 -8.29 -6.20
C PHE A 210 47.11 -7.17 -5.38
N VAL A 211 46.34 -6.52 -4.50
CA VAL A 211 46.85 -5.47 -3.62
C VAL A 211 47.91 -5.99 -2.65
N VAL A 212 47.64 -7.10 -1.95
CA VAL A 212 48.54 -7.62 -0.90
C VAL A 212 49.79 -8.27 -1.48
N TRP A 213 49.67 -9.11 -2.50
CA TRP A 213 50.80 -9.87 -3.04
C TRP A 213 51.34 -9.30 -4.35
N GLY A 214 50.58 -8.57 -5.12
CA GLY A 214 50.98 -7.95 -6.36
C GLY A 214 51.64 -6.58 -6.19
N LEU A 215 51.14 -5.74 -5.27
CA LEU A 215 51.60 -4.37 -5.06
C LEU A 215 52.46 -4.20 -3.81
N SER A 216 52.06 -4.87 -2.70
CA SER A 216 52.72 -4.68 -1.39
C SER A 216 53.76 -5.75 -1.07
N GLU A 217 54.07 -6.67 -2.01
CA GLU A 217 55.08 -7.74 -1.86
C GLU A 217 54.80 -8.66 -0.65
N GLY A 218 53.62 -8.68 -0.10
CA GLY A 218 53.19 -9.59 0.95
C GLY A 218 52.56 -8.95 2.20
N PRO A 219 52.04 -9.79 3.11
CA PRO A 219 51.24 -9.32 4.25
C PRO A 219 51.98 -8.41 5.22
N ASN A 220 53.30 -8.66 5.42
CA ASN A 220 54.08 -7.89 6.38
C ASN A 220 54.28 -6.42 5.97
N ASN A 221 54.56 -6.18 4.68
CA ASN A 221 54.69 -4.83 4.14
C ASN A 221 53.31 -4.17 4.11
N MET A 222 52.26 -4.94 3.81
CA MET A 222 50.88 -4.44 3.83
C MET A 222 50.47 -3.92 5.23
N LEU A 223 50.84 -4.61 6.30
CA LEU A 223 50.57 -4.16 7.66
C LEU A 223 51.25 -2.82 7.95
N GLN A 224 52.50 -2.61 7.52
CA GLN A 224 53.17 -1.33 7.69
C GLN A 224 52.51 -0.19 6.90
N ILE A 225 52.03 -0.47 5.71
CA ILE A 225 51.29 0.53 4.92
C ILE A 225 49.99 0.88 5.63
N MET A 226 49.27 -0.12 6.15
CA MET A 226 48.02 0.11 6.89
C MET A 226 48.21 0.97 8.14
N GLU A 227 49.27 0.70 8.94
CA GLU A 227 49.59 1.49 10.14
C GLU A 227 49.87 2.97 9.83
N LYS A 228 50.47 3.26 8.67
CA LYS A 228 50.80 4.63 8.26
C LYS A 228 49.67 5.39 7.59
N SER A 229 48.83 4.70 6.84
CA SER A 229 47.87 5.35 5.94
C SER A 229 46.48 5.41 6.51
N ILE A 230 46.08 4.46 7.37
CA ILE A 230 44.72 4.42 7.92
C ILE A 230 44.61 5.20 9.23
N PRO A 231 43.66 6.11 9.39
CA PRO A 231 43.46 6.80 10.65
C PRO A 231 43.03 5.81 11.72
N ILE A 232 43.98 5.47 12.61
CA ILE A 232 43.72 4.65 13.79
C ILE A 232 43.06 5.55 14.85
N THR A 233 41.77 5.78 14.68
CA THR A 233 40.97 6.47 15.70
C THR A 233 40.52 5.44 16.73
N ASN A 234 40.67 5.74 18.05
CA ASN A 234 40.14 4.92 19.17
C ASN A 234 38.61 4.92 19.21
N GLN A 235 37.95 4.67 18.10
CA GLN A 235 36.51 4.79 17.95
C GLN A 235 35.76 3.45 18.08
N VAL A 236 36.45 2.33 18.25
CA VAL A 236 35.80 1.04 18.53
C VAL A 236 35.08 1.16 19.87
N PHE A 237 33.80 0.74 19.91
CA PHE A 237 32.86 0.94 21.03
C PHE A 237 32.42 2.39 21.31
N SER A 238 32.71 3.34 20.40
CA SER A 238 32.10 4.68 20.48
C SER A 238 30.55 4.58 20.34
N PRO A 239 29.79 5.59 20.83
CA PRO A 239 28.32 5.61 20.62
C PRO A 239 27.92 5.44 19.15
N ARG A 240 28.66 6.02 18.22
CA ARG A 240 28.45 5.88 16.79
C ARG A 240 28.66 4.44 16.32
N TRP A 241 29.74 3.79 16.76
CA TRP A 241 30.04 2.39 16.40
C TRP A 241 28.94 1.43 16.90
N VAL A 242 28.45 1.60 18.13
CA VAL A 242 27.33 0.84 18.71
C VAL A 242 26.06 1.08 17.89
N THR A 243 25.80 2.34 17.52
CA THR A 243 24.66 2.72 16.69
C THR A 243 24.71 2.04 15.32
N LEU A 244 25.86 2.02 14.66
CA LEU A 244 26.05 1.36 13.38
C LEU A 244 25.85 -0.16 13.47
N THR A 245 26.38 -0.79 14.52
CA THR A 245 26.17 -2.22 14.78
C THR A 245 24.68 -2.53 15.00
N PHE A 246 24.00 -1.71 15.78
CA PHE A 246 22.56 -1.84 16.00
C PHE A 246 21.76 -1.68 14.69
N LEU A 247 22.05 -0.65 13.89
CA LEU A 247 21.39 -0.42 12.61
C LEU A 247 21.61 -1.57 11.64
N SER A 248 22.84 -2.10 11.53
CA SER A 248 23.15 -3.20 10.64
C SER A 248 22.49 -4.51 11.07
N ALA A 249 22.43 -4.78 12.38
CA ALA A 249 21.67 -5.90 12.94
C ALA A 249 20.16 -5.78 12.68
N THR A 250 19.62 -4.58 12.80
CA THR A 250 18.21 -4.32 12.52
C THR A 250 17.92 -4.42 11.03
N ALA A 251 18.80 -3.91 10.18
CA ALA A 251 18.64 -3.94 8.73
C ALA A 251 18.53 -5.37 8.18
N ILE A 252 19.31 -6.34 8.69
CA ILE A 252 19.23 -7.74 8.26
C ILE A 252 17.85 -8.36 8.53
N ILE A 253 17.12 -7.85 9.51
CA ILE A 253 15.80 -8.34 9.94
C ILE A 253 14.67 -7.57 9.24
N CYS A 254 14.76 -6.23 9.22
CA CYS A 254 13.67 -5.33 8.87
C CYS A 254 13.67 -4.89 7.41
N LEU A 255 14.77 -5.00 6.67
CA LEU A 255 14.79 -4.67 5.25
C LEU A 255 13.86 -5.59 4.46
N PRO A 256 12.95 -5.07 3.63
CA PRO A 256 12.03 -5.89 2.84
C PRO A 256 12.71 -6.96 1.99
N ARG A 257 13.86 -6.62 1.37
CA ARG A 257 14.67 -7.56 0.59
C ARG A 257 15.25 -8.69 1.43
N MET A 258 15.70 -8.40 2.65
CA MET A 258 16.26 -9.39 3.56
C MET A 258 15.16 -10.29 4.10
N PHE A 259 14.03 -9.71 4.46
CA PHE A 259 12.84 -10.47 4.87
C PHE A 259 12.38 -11.42 3.75
N GLN A 260 12.35 -10.95 2.49
CA GLN A 260 12.02 -11.77 1.34
C GLN A 260 12.92 -13.00 1.27
N VAL A 261 14.24 -12.83 1.30
CA VAL A 261 15.19 -13.93 1.14
C VAL A 261 15.23 -14.84 2.37
N ILE A 262 15.28 -14.26 3.59
CA ILE A 262 15.47 -15.04 4.82
C ILE A 262 14.20 -15.79 5.20
N VAL A 263 13.01 -15.18 5.04
CA VAL A 263 11.74 -15.72 5.54
C VAL A 263 10.89 -16.32 4.43
N VAL A 264 10.63 -15.55 3.35
CA VAL A 264 9.67 -15.96 2.30
C VAL A 264 10.26 -17.06 1.42
N GLU A 265 11.51 -16.90 0.97
CA GLU A 265 12.18 -17.87 0.08
C GLU A 265 12.79 -19.06 0.84
N ASN A 266 12.72 -19.09 2.17
CA ASN A 266 13.24 -20.20 2.97
C ASN A 266 12.46 -21.50 2.70
N SER A 267 13.15 -22.54 2.20
CA SER A 267 12.53 -23.82 1.90
C SER A 267 12.45 -24.78 3.09
N ALA A 268 13.38 -24.68 4.03
CA ALA A 268 13.42 -25.53 5.22
C ALA A 268 14.09 -24.81 6.38
N GLU A 269 13.52 -24.88 7.57
CA GLU A 269 14.05 -24.28 8.81
C GLU A 269 15.51 -24.70 9.08
N LYS A 270 15.85 -25.96 8.75
CA LYS A 270 17.21 -26.52 8.88
C LYS A 270 18.29 -25.76 8.09
N HIS A 271 17.91 -25.01 7.06
CA HIS A 271 18.87 -24.20 6.28
C HIS A 271 19.46 -23.04 7.11
N LEU A 272 18.74 -22.58 8.13
CA LEU A 272 19.26 -21.56 9.05
C LEU A 272 20.52 -22.04 9.79
N ALA A 273 20.59 -23.31 10.14
CA ALA A 273 21.78 -23.86 10.82
C ALA A 273 23.04 -23.79 9.94
N THR A 274 22.91 -23.99 8.62
CA THR A 274 24.03 -23.79 7.69
C THR A 274 24.32 -22.30 7.51
N ALA A 275 23.28 -21.48 7.35
CA ALA A 275 23.45 -20.04 7.17
C ALA A 275 24.06 -19.34 8.40
N SER A 276 23.86 -19.87 9.61
CA SER A 276 24.36 -19.27 10.85
C SER A 276 25.89 -19.18 10.95
N TRP A 277 26.61 -20.04 10.27
CA TRP A 277 28.07 -20.01 10.20
C TRP A 277 28.59 -19.63 8.80
N ALA A 278 27.92 -20.09 7.73
CA ALA A 278 28.41 -19.88 6.38
C ALA A 278 28.19 -18.44 5.87
N PHE A 279 27.13 -17.76 6.34
CA PHE A 279 26.92 -16.35 6.02
C PHE A 279 27.90 -15.42 6.75
N PRO A 280 28.16 -15.55 8.07
CA PRO A 280 29.26 -14.86 8.72
C PRO A 280 30.64 -15.10 8.08
N LEU A 281 30.94 -16.33 7.64
CA LEU A 281 32.14 -16.63 6.89
C LEU A 281 32.22 -15.87 5.55
N TYR A 282 31.08 -15.81 4.83
CA TYR A 282 30.99 -15.01 3.61
C TYR A 282 31.26 -13.53 3.88
N LEU A 283 30.70 -12.98 4.95
CA LEU A 283 30.93 -11.59 5.38
C LEU A 283 32.40 -11.35 5.75
N LEU A 284 33.02 -12.27 6.44
CA LEU A 284 34.46 -12.20 6.76
C LEU A 284 35.32 -12.17 5.49
N LEU A 285 34.99 -13.00 4.49
CA LEU A 285 35.72 -13.02 3.21
C LEU A 285 35.52 -11.70 2.44
N MET A 286 34.37 -11.07 2.52
CA MET A 286 34.11 -9.74 1.95
C MET A 286 34.78 -8.61 2.73
N CYS A 287 35.19 -8.84 3.97
CA CYS A 287 35.73 -7.82 4.87
C CYS A 287 37.25 -7.79 4.91
N ILE A 288 37.91 -8.96 4.72
CA ILE A 288 39.35 -9.15 5.00
C ILE A 288 40.25 -8.23 4.18
N PHE A 289 39.90 -7.89 2.96
CA PHE A 289 40.68 -7.04 2.06
C PHE A 289 40.25 -5.56 2.05
N VAL A 290 39.26 -5.16 2.84
CA VAL A 290 38.77 -3.76 2.87
C VAL A 290 39.89 -2.81 3.29
N LEU A 291 40.54 -3.09 4.42
CA LEU A 291 41.67 -2.25 4.91
C LEU A 291 42.88 -2.25 4.00
N PRO A 292 43.36 -3.40 3.49
CA PRO A 292 44.42 -3.42 2.50
C PRO A 292 44.15 -2.55 1.27
N ILE A 293 42.94 -2.67 0.70
CA ILE A 293 42.58 -1.89 -0.48
C ILE A 293 42.51 -0.39 -0.15
N ALA A 294 41.91 -0.03 1.00
CA ALA A 294 41.83 1.36 1.44
C ALA A 294 43.21 1.99 1.66
N ALA A 295 44.07 1.32 2.40
CA ALA A 295 45.45 1.78 2.66
C ALA A 295 46.28 1.96 1.38
N THR A 296 46.21 1.00 0.46
CA THR A 296 46.91 1.06 -0.83
C THR A 296 46.37 2.21 -1.69
N GLY A 297 45.04 2.41 -1.71
CA GLY A 297 44.44 3.51 -2.46
C GLY A 297 44.87 4.88 -1.95
N LEU A 298 44.93 5.07 -0.62
CA LEU A 298 45.45 6.30 -0.01
C LEU A 298 46.91 6.56 -0.28
N ASN A 299 47.70 5.49 -0.49
CA ASN A 299 49.14 5.59 -0.72
C ASN A 299 49.53 5.78 -2.19
N ILE A 300 48.79 5.18 -3.15
CA ILE A 300 49.19 5.13 -4.56
C ILE A 300 48.41 6.15 -5.42
N LEU A 301 47.15 6.40 -5.09
CA LEU A 301 46.31 7.26 -5.92
C LEU A 301 46.49 8.75 -5.56
N PRO A 302 46.29 9.68 -6.53
CA PRO A 302 46.38 11.11 -6.29
C PRO A 302 45.46 11.59 -5.16
N GLU A 303 45.91 12.63 -4.44
CA GLU A 303 45.07 13.31 -3.42
C GLU A 303 43.76 13.80 -4.03
N GLY A 304 42.63 13.57 -3.33
CA GLY A 304 41.29 13.88 -3.81
C GLY A 304 40.62 12.77 -4.62
N SER A 305 41.29 11.64 -4.87
CA SER A 305 40.63 10.47 -5.48
C SER A 305 39.50 9.96 -4.61
N ASN A 306 38.36 9.59 -5.20
CA ASN A 306 37.19 9.11 -4.46
C ASN A 306 37.49 7.74 -3.82
N PRO A 307 37.53 7.65 -2.47
CA PRO A 307 37.86 6.40 -1.77
C PRO A 307 36.86 5.26 -1.99
N ASP A 308 35.61 5.57 -2.28
CA ASP A 308 34.57 4.57 -2.59
C ASP A 308 34.93 3.76 -3.86
N LEU A 309 35.72 4.33 -4.76
CA LEU A 309 36.09 3.69 -6.03
C LEU A 309 37.46 3.00 -6.02
N PHE A 310 38.21 2.97 -4.91
CA PHE A 310 39.55 2.38 -4.85
C PHE A 310 39.61 0.93 -5.33
N VAL A 311 38.57 0.13 -5.10
CA VAL A 311 38.48 -1.25 -5.62
C VAL A 311 38.62 -1.29 -7.14
N LEU A 312 38.16 -0.24 -7.84
CA LEU A 312 38.15 -0.12 -9.29
C LEU A 312 39.38 0.66 -9.82
N THR A 313 39.71 1.77 -9.16
CA THR A 313 40.74 2.70 -9.64
C THR A 313 42.17 2.18 -9.42
N ILE A 314 42.45 1.39 -8.38
CA ILE A 314 43.76 0.79 -8.16
C ILE A 314 44.15 -0.13 -9.33
N PRO A 315 43.35 -1.12 -9.75
CA PRO A 315 43.69 -1.95 -10.92
C PRO A 315 43.84 -1.15 -12.22
N LEU A 316 43.12 -0.05 -12.39
CA LEU A 316 43.23 0.83 -13.57
C LEU A 316 44.52 1.63 -13.56
N ALA A 317 44.92 2.21 -12.44
CA ALA A 317 46.15 2.95 -12.27
C ALA A 317 47.38 2.06 -12.60
N GLU A 318 47.28 0.78 -12.24
CA GLU A 318 48.33 -0.23 -12.52
C GLU A 318 48.16 -0.92 -13.90
N ASN A 319 47.37 -0.36 -14.80
CA ASN A 319 47.12 -0.86 -16.15
C ASN A 319 46.61 -2.33 -16.22
N ARG A 320 45.99 -2.83 -15.16
CA ARG A 320 45.40 -4.17 -15.07
C ARG A 320 43.94 -4.16 -15.53
N GLY A 321 43.69 -3.90 -16.81
CA GLY A 321 42.35 -3.72 -17.37
C GLY A 321 41.39 -4.90 -17.12
N THR A 322 41.86 -6.15 -17.24
CA THR A 322 41.04 -7.33 -16.98
C THR A 322 40.57 -7.42 -15.52
N LEU A 323 41.42 -7.07 -14.56
CA LEU A 323 41.08 -7.03 -13.14
C LEU A 323 40.13 -5.87 -12.85
N ALA A 324 40.33 -4.71 -13.48
CA ALA A 324 39.41 -3.60 -13.39
C ALA A 324 38.00 -3.94 -13.94
N ALA A 325 37.92 -4.65 -15.06
CA ALA A 325 36.63 -5.14 -15.59
C ALA A 325 35.98 -6.15 -14.66
N LEU A 326 36.73 -7.04 -14.03
CA LEU A 326 36.21 -7.97 -13.02
C LEU A 326 35.73 -7.23 -11.77
N ALA A 327 36.48 -6.22 -11.30
CA ALA A 327 36.07 -5.37 -10.18
C ALA A 327 34.75 -4.59 -10.49
N PHE A 328 34.67 -4.03 -11.69
CA PHE A 328 33.44 -3.38 -12.15
C PHE A 328 32.24 -4.35 -12.17
N LEU A 329 32.44 -5.56 -12.70
CA LEU A 329 31.42 -6.60 -12.75
C LEU A 329 30.97 -7.03 -11.35
N GLY A 330 31.90 -7.11 -10.38
CA GLY A 330 31.58 -7.38 -8.97
C GLY A 330 30.72 -6.29 -8.33
N GLY A 331 31.05 -5.03 -8.59
CA GLY A 331 30.24 -3.89 -8.13
C GLY A 331 28.89 -3.82 -8.82
N PHE A 332 28.84 -4.05 -10.13
CA PHE A 332 27.59 -4.15 -10.90
C PHE A 332 26.69 -5.26 -10.36
N SER A 333 27.24 -6.45 -10.13
CA SER A 333 26.55 -7.59 -9.52
C SER A 333 26.01 -7.26 -8.13
N SER A 334 26.77 -6.53 -7.32
CA SER A 334 26.38 -6.13 -5.97
C SER A 334 25.20 -5.16 -5.96
N ALA A 335 25.20 -4.21 -6.90
CA ALA A 335 24.14 -3.23 -7.02
C ALA A 335 22.86 -3.82 -7.61
N THR A 336 22.98 -4.61 -8.71
CA THR A 336 21.82 -5.16 -9.43
C THR A 336 21.05 -6.16 -8.60
N SER A 337 21.70 -7.07 -7.90
CA SER A 337 21.05 -8.06 -7.03
C SER A 337 20.17 -7.40 -5.96
N MET A 338 20.68 -6.31 -5.38
CA MET A 338 19.93 -5.55 -4.38
C MET A 338 18.67 -4.91 -4.94
N VAL A 339 18.80 -4.17 -6.04
CA VAL A 339 17.67 -3.43 -6.63
C VAL A 339 16.56 -4.38 -7.07
N ILE A 340 16.93 -5.50 -7.69
CA ILE A 340 15.97 -6.52 -8.15
C ILE A 340 15.14 -7.05 -6.98
N VAL A 341 15.81 -7.54 -5.93
CA VAL A 341 15.10 -8.14 -4.79
C VAL A 341 14.29 -7.11 -4.01
N ALA A 342 14.85 -5.91 -3.81
CA ALA A 342 14.14 -4.83 -3.13
C ALA A 342 12.88 -4.42 -3.90
N ALA A 343 12.98 -4.24 -5.22
CA ALA A 343 11.85 -3.84 -6.04
C ALA A 343 10.78 -4.95 -6.11
N ILE A 344 11.16 -6.22 -6.14
CA ILE A 344 10.19 -7.36 -6.05
C ILE A 344 9.48 -7.34 -4.70
N ALA A 345 10.22 -7.26 -3.59
CA ALA A 345 9.64 -7.26 -2.26
C ALA A 345 8.71 -6.05 -2.04
N LEU A 346 9.17 -4.85 -2.36
CA LEU A 346 8.39 -3.61 -2.21
C LEU A 346 7.17 -3.56 -3.14
N SER A 347 7.29 -4.05 -4.38
CA SER A 347 6.15 -4.10 -5.31
C SER A 347 5.08 -5.10 -4.85
N THR A 348 5.48 -6.19 -4.22
CA THR A 348 4.54 -7.14 -3.60
C THR A 348 3.80 -6.47 -2.43
N MET A 349 4.51 -5.74 -1.58
CA MET A 349 3.91 -4.98 -0.47
C MET A 349 2.94 -3.90 -1.00
N ALA A 350 3.37 -3.09 -1.98
CA ALA A 350 2.55 -2.05 -2.58
C ALA A 350 1.30 -2.62 -3.26
N SER A 351 1.47 -3.71 -4.01
CA SER A 351 0.36 -4.38 -4.69
C SER A 351 -0.66 -4.93 -3.70
N ASN A 352 -0.21 -5.61 -2.63
CA ASN A 352 -1.09 -6.31 -1.70
C ASN A 352 -1.77 -5.37 -0.71
N HIS A 353 -1.07 -4.33 -0.21
CA HIS A 353 -1.59 -3.48 0.85
C HIS A 353 -2.11 -2.12 0.39
N ILE A 354 -1.74 -1.65 -0.82
CA ILE A 354 -2.17 -0.35 -1.33
C ILE A 354 -3.06 -0.53 -2.57
N VAL A 355 -2.52 -1.12 -3.65
CA VAL A 355 -3.20 -1.11 -4.94
C VAL A 355 -4.42 -2.02 -4.96
N LEU A 356 -4.29 -3.26 -4.48
CA LEU A 356 -5.39 -4.23 -4.49
C LEU A 356 -6.59 -3.76 -3.63
N PRO A 357 -6.42 -3.27 -2.39
CA PRO A 357 -7.54 -2.74 -1.61
C PRO A 357 -8.21 -1.52 -2.27
N LEU A 358 -7.43 -0.60 -2.85
CA LEU A 358 -7.98 0.56 -3.56
C LEU A 358 -8.74 0.16 -4.82
N TRP A 359 -8.21 -0.81 -5.57
CA TRP A 359 -8.89 -1.34 -6.74
C TRP A 359 -10.18 -2.05 -6.40
N LEU A 360 -10.19 -2.91 -5.37
CA LEU A 360 -11.40 -3.58 -4.90
C LEU A 360 -12.47 -2.57 -4.48
N TYR A 361 -12.09 -1.52 -3.77
CA TYR A 361 -12.99 -0.43 -3.40
C TYR A 361 -13.56 0.31 -4.62
N ALA A 362 -12.76 0.52 -5.66
CA ALA A 362 -13.18 1.19 -6.88
C ALA A 362 -14.09 0.31 -7.76
N VAL A 363 -13.86 -1.02 -7.81
CA VAL A 363 -14.64 -1.97 -8.62
C VAL A 363 -15.98 -2.29 -7.97
N GLN A 364 -16.06 -2.36 -6.63
CA GLN A 364 -17.34 -2.50 -5.92
C GLN A 364 -18.35 -1.41 -6.31
N LYS A 365 -17.88 -0.24 -6.79
CA LYS A 365 -18.73 0.84 -7.30
C LYS A 365 -19.15 0.71 -8.78
N ARG A 366 -18.55 -0.23 -9.57
CA ARG A 366 -18.69 -0.22 -11.05
C ARG A 366 -19.27 -1.45 -11.74
N ASN A 367 -19.49 -2.54 -11.10
CA ASN A 367 -19.95 -3.87 -11.55
C ASN A 367 -18.86 -4.96 -11.41
N PRO A 368 -19.13 -6.05 -10.67
CA PRO A 368 -18.10 -7.02 -10.28
C PRO A 368 -17.79 -8.13 -11.31
N GLU A 369 -18.41 -8.17 -12.47
CA GLU A 369 -18.37 -9.38 -13.33
C GLU A 369 -17.27 -9.46 -14.39
N SER A 370 -16.41 -8.46 -14.59
CA SER A 370 -15.58 -8.43 -15.80
C SER A 370 -14.07 -8.36 -15.68
N ASP A 371 -13.46 -8.18 -14.49
CA ASP A 371 -12.00 -7.98 -14.42
C ASP A 371 -11.27 -9.13 -13.72
N ASP A 372 -10.39 -9.78 -14.48
CA ASP A 372 -9.47 -10.81 -13.98
C ASP A 372 -8.47 -10.20 -12.98
N VAL A 373 -8.68 -10.45 -11.69
CA VAL A 373 -7.83 -10.03 -10.55
C VAL A 373 -6.34 -10.33 -10.83
N ARG A 374 -6.06 -11.41 -11.55
CA ARG A 374 -4.71 -11.82 -11.92
C ARG A 374 -4.02 -10.80 -12.81
N THR A 375 -4.71 -10.29 -13.80
CA THR A 375 -4.17 -9.29 -14.74
C THR A 375 -3.91 -7.95 -14.02
N VAL A 376 -4.81 -7.55 -13.13
CA VAL A 376 -4.66 -6.33 -12.31
C VAL A 376 -3.44 -6.46 -11.39
N LEU A 377 -3.28 -7.59 -10.73
CA LEU A 377 -2.16 -7.84 -9.83
C LEU A 377 -0.80 -7.78 -10.57
N LEU A 378 -0.72 -8.37 -11.77
CA LEU A 378 0.50 -8.31 -12.60
C LEU A 378 0.81 -6.88 -13.05
N ARG A 379 -0.19 -6.15 -13.54
CA ARG A 379 -0.01 -4.75 -13.95
C ARG A 379 0.41 -3.88 -12.77
N SER A 380 -0.25 -4.05 -11.62
CA SER A 380 0.08 -3.36 -10.38
C SER A 380 1.54 -3.58 -9.99
N ARG A 381 2.02 -4.83 -9.96
CA ARG A 381 3.42 -5.15 -9.62
C ARG A 381 4.40 -4.48 -10.59
N ARG A 382 4.13 -4.52 -11.90
CA ARG A 382 4.99 -3.90 -12.92
C ARG A 382 5.08 -2.38 -12.76
N ILE A 383 3.94 -1.73 -12.56
CA ILE A 383 3.89 -0.29 -12.33
C ILE A 383 4.61 0.06 -11.01
N SER A 384 4.36 -0.69 -9.94
CA SER A 384 5.02 -0.48 -8.65
C SER A 384 6.55 -0.61 -8.75
N ILE A 385 7.07 -1.61 -9.50
CA ILE A 385 8.51 -1.76 -9.75
C ILE A 385 9.08 -0.50 -10.42
N ALA A 386 8.43 -0.03 -11.49
CA ALA A 386 8.88 1.15 -12.21
C ALA A 386 8.84 2.41 -11.32
N CYS A 387 7.77 2.59 -10.53
CA CYS A 387 7.65 3.71 -9.59
C CYS A 387 8.72 3.66 -8.48
N ILE A 388 8.98 2.49 -7.89
CA ILE A 388 9.95 2.33 -6.80
C ILE A 388 11.37 2.65 -7.29
N ILE A 389 11.77 2.16 -8.46
CA ILE A 389 13.06 2.49 -9.06
C ILE A 389 13.10 3.96 -9.48
N GLY A 390 11.98 4.49 -9.99
CA GLY A 390 11.80 5.91 -10.31
C GLY A 390 11.97 6.83 -9.08
N PHE A 391 11.47 6.44 -7.90
CA PHE A 391 11.72 7.17 -6.65
C PHE A 391 13.21 7.16 -6.27
N GLY A 392 13.90 6.04 -6.45
CA GLY A 392 15.34 5.97 -6.25
C GLY A 392 16.10 6.90 -7.19
N TYR A 393 15.71 6.95 -8.46
CA TYR A 393 16.30 7.86 -9.44
C TYR A 393 15.99 9.33 -9.11
N LEU A 394 14.76 9.64 -8.71
CA LEU A 394 14.38 10.98 -8.28
C LEU A 394 15.20 11.43 -7.06
N TYR A 395 15.36 10.55 -6.07
CA TYR A 395 16.18 10.84 -4.90
C TYR A 395 17.64 11.11 -5.31
N PHE A 396 18.21 10.31 -6.22
CA PHE A 396 19.56 10.53 -6.75
C PHE A 396 19.73 11.92 -7.38
N ILE A 397 18.76 12.37 -8.19
CA ILE A 397 18.79 13.71 -8.80
C ILE A 397 18.73 14.79 -7.72
N LEU A 398 17.79 14.67 -6.78
CA LEU A 398 17.53 15.69 -5.76
C LEU A 398 18.68 15.84 -4.76
N THR A 399 19.45 14.78 -4.51
CA THR A 399 20.63 14.82 -3.62
C THR A 399 21.91 15.20 -4.34
N GLY A 400 21.87 15.40 -5.67
CA GLY A 400 23.02 15.80 -6.49
C GLY A 400 24.11 14.72 -6.65
N GLY A 401 23.93 13.49 -6.13
CA GLY A 401 24.85 12.37 -6.31
C GLY A 401 26.26 12.55 -5.76
N THR A 402 26.49 13.51 -4.84
CA THR A 402 27.82 13.86 -4.31
C THR A 402 28.10 13.29 -2.91
N SER A 403 27.06 12.80 -2.23
CA SER A 403 27.21 12.26 -0.88
C SER A 403 27.97 10.92 -0.88
N ALA A 404 28.77 10.66 0.16
CA ALA A 404 29.42 9.38 0.35
C ALA A 404 28.38 8.23 0.40
N LEU A 405 28.67 7.12 -0.28
CA LEU A 405 27.77 5.96 -0.36
C LEU A 405 27.36 5.44 1.03
N ALA A 406 28.30 5.46 1.97
CA ALA A 406 28.02 5.01 3.33
C ALA A 406 26.92 5.81 4.03
N SER A 407 26.92 7.12 3.91
CA SER A 407 25.92 8.00 4.58
C SER A 407 24.51 7.77 4.07
N ILE A 408 24.33 7.60 2.76
CA ILE A 408 23.01 7.34 2.16
C ILE A 408 22.44 6.01 2.62
N GLY A 409 23.29 4.98 2.72
CA GLY A 409 22.87 3.66 3.19
C GLY A 409 22.34 3.66 4.63
N LEU A 410 22.95 4.45 5.51
CA LEU A 410 22.58 4.54 6.91
C LEU A 410 21.23 5.23 7.13
N ILE A 411 20.89 6.23 6.30
CA ILE A 411 19.56 6.85 6.30
C ILE A 411 18.47 5.81 6.03
N ALA A 412 18.70 4.94 5.05
CA ALA A 412 17.77 3.87 4.71
C ALA A 412 17.65 2.82 5.81
N PHE A 413 18.76 2.43 6.45
CA PHE A 413 18.74 1.48 7.56
C PHE A 413 17.93 1.99 8.73
N LEU A 414 18.08 3.27 9.07
CA LEU A 414 17.31 3.91 10.13
C LEU A 414 15.80 3.98 9.80
N GLY A 415 15.47 4.26 8.54
CA GLY A 415 14.06 4.28 8.09
C GLY A 415 13.36 2.95 8.33
N VAL A 416 13.94 1.85 7.88
CA VAL A 416 13.33 0.51 8.05
C VAL A 416 13.43 -0.01 9.48
N ALA A 417 14.37 0.48 10.30
CA ALA A 417 14.51 0.14 11.71
C ALA A 417 13.27 0.54 12.54
N GLN A 418 12.46 1.48 12.04
CA GLN A 418 11.22 1.88 12.72
C GLN A 418 10.19 0.75 12.84
N VAL A 419 10.32 -0.34 12.08
CA VAL A 419 9.45 -1.52 12.22
C VAL A 419 9.86 -2.39 13.43
N LEU A 420 11.12 -2.29 13.89
CA LEU A 420 11.70 -3.19 14.89
C LEU A 420 10.91 -3.29 16.21
N PRO A 421 10.47 -2.20 16.87
CA PRO A 421 9.72 -2.31 18.14
C PRO A 421 8.42 -3.10 17.97
N ALA A 422 7.66 -2.83 16.91
CA ALA A 422 6.44 -3.56 16.61
C ALA A 422 6.72 -5.02 16.22
N LEU A 423 7.83 -5.31 15.55
CA LEU A 423 8.25 -6.68 15.19
C LEU A 423 8.63 -7.48 16.44
N ILE A 424 9.41 -6.91 17.37
CA ILE A 424 9.72 -7.55 18.63
C ILE A 424 8.45 -7.80 19.45
N GLY A 425 7.57 -6.81 19.54
CA GLY A 425 6.26 -6.96 20.16
C GLY A 425 5.42 -8.05 19.51
N ALA A 426 5.46 -8.17 18.19
CA ALA A 426 4.75 -9.21 17.44
C ALA A 426 5.21 -10.62 17.81
N LEU A 427 6.50 -10.81 18.05
CA LEU A 427 7.08 -12.12 18.32
C LEU A 427 7.04 -12.53 19.79
N PHE A 428 7.14 -11.58 20.72
CA PHE A 428 7.41 -11.89 22.12
C PHE A 428 6.40 -11.31 23.12
N TRP A 429 5.59 -10.32 22.73
CA TRP A 429 4.66 -9.64 23.64
C TRP A 429 3.20 -9.93 23.30
N ARG A 430 2.52 -10.74 24.15
CA ARG A 430 1.14 -11.20 23.95
C ARG A 430 0.14 -10.04 23.89
N ASN A 431 0.31 -9.05 24.78
CA ASN A 431 -0.63 -7.94 24.94
C ASN A 431 -0.33 -6.71 24.06
N ALA A 432 0.64 -6.81 23.15
CA ALA A 432 0.91 -5.75 22.18
C ALA A 432 -0.30 -5.54 21.26
N THR A 433 -0.73 -4.27 21.10
CA THR A 433 -1.96 -3.89 20.41
C THR A 433 -1.70 -3.26 19.04
N ARG A 434 -2.73 -3.32 18.16
CA ARG A 434 -2.72 -2.64 16.86
C ARG A 434 -2.52 -1.14 17.00
N LYS A 435 -3.20 -0.50 17.98
CA LYS A 435 -3.05 0.94 18.23
C LYS A 435 -1.61 1.28 18.61
N GLY A 436 -1.01 0.47 19.48
CA GLY A 436 0.40 0.63 19.82
C GLY A 436 1.33 0.59 18.61
N ALA A 437 1.16 -0.43 17.76
CA ALA A 437 1.98 -0.57 16.56
C ALA A 437 1.78 0.61 15.57
N ILE A 438 0.54 1.06 15.34
CA ILE A 438 0.25 2.20 14.46
C ILE A 438 0.93 3.47 14.98
N TYR A 439 0.68 3.84 16.24
CA TYR A 439 1.20 5.09 16.79
C TYR A 439 2.73 5.05 16.96
N GLY A 440 3.29 3.92 17.40
CA GLY A 440 4.73 3.75 17.55
C GLY A 440 5.45 3.92 16.21
N ILE A 441 5.08 3.13 15.18
CA ILE A 441 5.70 3.20 13.85
C ILE A 441 5.52 4.59 13.23
N SER A 442 4.33 5.19 13.35
CA SER A 442 4.06 6.52 12.78
C SER A 442 4.92 7.59 13.46
N THR A 443 5.05 7.57 14.79
CA THR A 443 5.92 8.49 15.52
C THR A 443 7.38 8.32 15.09
N GLY A 444 7.88 7.10 15.06
CA GLY A 444 9.23 6.82 14.60
C GLY A 444 9.49 7.27 13.17
N PHE A 445 8.53 7.03 12.27
CA PHE A 445 8.62 7.48 10.88
C PHE A 445 8.70 9.00 10.75
N ILE A 446 7.86 9.73 11.48
CA ILE A 446 7.86 11.21 11.46
C ILE A 446 9.19 11.76 11.96
N ILE A 447 9.71 11.21 13.07
CA ILE A 447 10.97 11.68 13.64
C ILE A 447 12.14 11.32 12.73
N TRP A 448 12.19 10.11 12.16
CA TRP A 448 13.18 9.73 11.17
C TRP A 448 13.16 10.63 9.94
N ALA A 449 11.96 10.89 9.41
CA ALA A 449 11.80 11.76 8.25
C ALA A 449 12.32 13.16 8.55
N TYR A 450 11.99 13.72 9.69
CA TYR A 450 12.38 15.06 10.11
C TYR A 450 13.88 15.20 10.43
N SER A 451 14.46 14.23 11.16
CA SER A 451 15.84 14.32 11.66
C SER A 451 16.91 13.80 10.70
N SER A 452 16.55 12.93 9.74
CA SER A 452 17.52 12.26 8.88
C SER A 452 17.18 12.32 7.39
N PHE A 453 15.91 11.98 7.01
CA PHE A 453 15.54 11.86 5.60
C PHE A 453 15.40 13.22 4.91
N LEU A 454 14.67 14.17 5.49
CA LEU A 454 14.51 15.51 4.91
C LEU A 454 15.82 16.32 4.86
N PRO A 455 16.69 16.28 5.90
CA PRO A 455 18.00 16.92 5.81
C PRO A 455 18.92 16.34 4.71
N SER A 456 18.69 15.10 4.26
CA SER A 456 19.52 14.47 3.24
C SER A 456 19.39 15.05 1.84
N PHE A 457 18.35 15.84 1.56
CA PHE A 457 18.15 16.48 0.26
C PHE A 457 19.03 17.72 0.02
N GLY A 458 19.90 18.06 0.97
CA GLY A 458 20.78 19.22 0.85
C GLY A 458 20.09 20.54 1.17
N GLY A 459 20.92 21.61 1.39
CA GLY A 459 20.42 22.93 1.77
C GLY A 459 19.48 23.54 0.73
N ASP A 460 18.43 24.18 1.21
CA ASP A 460 17.48 25.05 0.53
C ASP A 460 16.41 24.40 -0.35
N PHE A 461 16.45 23.06 -0.61
CA PHE A 461 15.41 22.42 -1.41
C PHE A 461 14.13 22.13 -0.61
N ILE A 462 14.25 21.50 0.58
CA ILE A 462 13.10 21.15 1.45
C ILE A 462 13.23 21.84 2.80
N LEU A 463 14.42 21.78 3.43
CA LEU A 463 14.72 22.42 4.70
C LEU A 463 15.77 23.50 4.46
N ASN A 464 15.37 24.75 4.68
CA ASN A 464 16.29 25.88 4.61
C ASN A 464 17.43 25.71 5.65
N SER A 465 18.62 26.17 5.31
CA SER A 465 19.80 26.16 6.19
C SER A 465 19.53 26.84 7.55
N GLU A 466 18.64 27.83 7.61
CA GLU A 466 18.16 28.43 8.86
C GLU A 466 17.41 27.43 9.76
N ILE A 467 16.53 26.59 9.20
CA ILE A 467 15.78 25.58 9.96
C ILE A 467 16.74 24.53 10.54
N LEU A 468 17.78 24.16 9.80
CA LEU A 468 18.80 23.21 10.29
C LEU A 468 19.62 23.79 11.45
N LYS A 469 19.91 25.13 11.43
CA LYS A 469 20.75 25.80 12.45
C LYS A 469 19.95 26.33 13.64
N GLN A 470 18.76 26.89 13.41
CA GLN A 470 17.95 27.56 14.43
C GLN A 470 16.67 26.81 14.83
N GLY A 471 16.25 25.82 14.03
CA GLY A 471 14.97 25.15 14.18
C GLY A 471 13.81 25.88 13.49
N PRO A 472 12.68 25.22 13.27
CA PRO A 472 11.50 25.85 12.70
C PRO A 472 10.99 26.94 13.64
N PHE A 473 10.57 28.07 13.08
CA PHE A 473 10.10 29.27 13.81
C PHE A 473 11.11 29.85 14.82
N GLY A 474 12.43 29.55 14.65
CA GLY A 474 13.46 29.97 15.61
C GLY A 474 13.49 29.20 16.92
N LEU A 475 12.77 28.09 17.03
CA LEU A 475 12.71 27.23 18.22
C LEU A 475 13.88 26.25 18.24
N SER A 476 14.93 26.57 18.95
CA SER A 476 16.18 25.80 18.99
C SER A 476 16.02 24.36 19.50
N PHE A 477 14.99 24.08 20.32
CA PHE A 477 14.69 22.72 20.81
C PHE A 477 14.06 21.80 19.75
N LEU A 478 13.62 22.37 18.60
CA LEU A 478 13.09 21.61 17.46
C LEU A 478 14.11 21.46 16.34
N ARG A 479 15.38 21.76 16.54
CA ARG A 479 16.40 21.56 15.49
C ARG A 479 16.45 20.09 15.07
N PRO A 480 16.42 19.76 13.76
CA PRO A 480 16.39 18.37 13.28
C PRO A 480 17.53 17.51 13.81
N GLN A 481 18.72 18.10 13.97
CA GLN A 481 19.93 17.39 14.42
C GLN A 481 20.26 17.63 15.91
N ALA A 482 19.40 18.35 16.66
CA ALA A 482 19.55 18.60 18.09
C ALA A 482 18.17 18.73 18.77
N LEU A 483 17.29 17.75 18.56
CA LEU A 483 15.94 17.71 19.14
C LEU A 483 16.00 17.77 20.67
N PHE A 484 15.03 18.49 21.22
CA PHE A 484 14.85 18.70 22.68
C PHE A 484 16.06 19.37 23.37
N GLY A 485 16.91 20.09 22.59
CA GLY A 485 18.09 20.76 23.11
C GLY A 485 19.26 19.83 23.46
N ILE A 486 19.12 18.52 23.21
CA ILE A 486 20.18 17.55 23.45
C ILE A 486 21.06 17.45 22.20
N ASN A 487 22.28 17.96 22.33
CA ASN A 487 23.26 17.92 21.24
C ASN A 487 24.12 16.65 21.36
N ILE A 488 23.83 15.65 20.54
CA ILE A 488 24.71 14.50 20.34
C ILE A 488 25.59 14.85 19.15
N ASN A 489 26.92 14.82 19.34
CA ASN A 489 27.90 15.28 18.34
C ASN A 489 27.78 14.58 16.98
N ASP A 490 27.15 13.38 16.92
CA ASP A 490 26.92 12.65 15.70
C ASP A 490 25.43 12.71 15.31
N PRO A 491 25.08 13.35 14.17
CA PRO A 491 23.69 13.47 13.72
C PRO A 491 22.97 12.13 13.49
N LEU A 492 23.70 11.08 13.06
CA LEU A 492 23.12 9.76 12.88
C LEU A 492 22.72 9.14 14.21
N THR A 493 23.62 9.14 15.19
CA THR A 493 23.36 8.62 16.54
C THR A 493 22.18 9.36 17.18
N HIS A 494 22.12 10.69 17.00
CA HIS A 494 21.00 11.50 17.47
C HIS A 494 19.66 11.06 16.84
N ALA A 495 19.63 10.91 15.52
CA ALA A 495 18.42 10.51 14.80
C ALA A 495 17.97 9.09 15.18
N VAL A 496 18.90 8.14 15.33
CA VAL A 496 18.62 6.77 15.77
C VAL A 496 18.04 6.77 17.18
N PHE A 497 18.69 7.46 18.11
CA PHE A 497 18.26 7.51 19.50
C PHE A 497 16.82 8.02 19.61
N TRP A 498 16.52 9.20 19.10
CA TRP A 498 15.20 9.80 19.26
C TRP A 498 14.11 9.06 18.50
N SER A 499 14.36 8.64 17.26
CA SER A 499 13.34 7.96 16.47
C SER A 499 12.97 6.60 17.04
N ILE A 500 13.96 5.77 17.43
CA ILE A 500 13.71 4.44 18.00
C ILE A 500 13.18 4.53 19.44
N PHE A 501 13.72 5.45 20.23
CA PHE A 501 13.28 5.63 21.63
C PHE A 501 11.81 6.05 21.68
N LEU A 502 11.43 7.12 20.99
CA LEU A 502 10.06 7.62 20.99
C LEU A 502 9.09 6.63 20.33
N ASN A 503 9.49 5.97 19.23
CA ASN A 503 8.73 4.87 18.67
C ASN A 503 8.43 3.79 19.71
N THR A 504 9.47 3.33 20.43
CA THR A 504 9.34 2.27 21.43
C THR A 504 8.47 2.71 22.61
N VAL A 505 8.70 3.91 23.14
CA VAL A 505 7.92 4.45 24.26
C VAL A 505 6.43 4.59 23.86
N VAL A 506 6.15 5.20 22.73
CA VAL A 506 4.77 5.37 22.24
C VAL A 506 4.12 4.00 21.99
N PHE A 507 4.84 3.04 21.39
CA PHE A 507 4.35 1.68 21.17
C PHE A 507 3.98 1.01 22.51
N ILE A 508 4.85 1.09 23.52
CA ILE A 508 4.60 0.47 24.84
C ILE A 508 3.45 1.16 25.55
N VAL A 509 3.48 2.49 25.68
CA VAL A 509 2.47 3.26 26.41
C VAL A 509 1.08 3.07 25.79
N THR A 510 0.97 3.18 24.49
CA THR A 510 -0.31 3.01 23.80
C THR A 510 -0.80 1.56 23.82
N SER A 511 0.10 0.57 23.82
CA SER A 511 -0.30 -0.83 23.97
C SER A 511 -0.81 -1.12 25.39
N LEU A 512 -0.19 -0.54 26.43
CA LEU A 512 -0.65 -0.68 27.80
C LEU A 512 -1.96 0.07 28.07
N ALA A 513 -2.16 1.21 27.41
CA ALA A 513 -3.38 2.02 27.53
C ALA A 513 -4.56 1.49 26.70
N SER A 514 -4.37 0.49 25.87
CA SER A 514 -5.41 -0.07 24.99
C SER A 514 -5.57 -1.58 25.19
N THR A 515 -6.82 -2.06 25.14
CA THR A 515 -7.11 -3.50 25.21
C THR A 515 -7.02 -4.12 23.81
N PRO A 516 -6.32 -5.27 23.66
CA PRO A 516 -6.27 -5.97 22.39
C PRO A 516 -7.65 -6.57 22.07
N SER A 517 -8.06 -6.47 20.80
CA SER A 517 -9.28 -7.10 20.31
C SER A 517 -9.18 -8.64 20.34
N PRO A 518 -10.31 -9.37 20.29
CA PRO A 518 -10.30 -10.84 20.26
C PRO A 518 -9.43 -11.40 19.12
N LEU A 519 -9.50 -10.81 17.93
CA LEU A 519 -8.70 -11.21 16.79
C LEU A 519 -7.19 -10.98 17.01
N GLU A 520 -6.81 -9.87 17.65
CA GLU A 520 -5.43 -9.61 18.02
C GLU A 520 -4.90 -10.65 19.02
N ARG A 521 -5.72 -11.07 19.99
CA ARG A 521 -5.36 -12.11 20.97
C ARG A 521 -5.14 -13.47 20.32
N LEU A 522 -6.04 -13.88 19.40
CA LEU A 522 -5.90 -15.11 18.63
C LEU A 522 -4.62 -15.12 17.80
N GLN A 523 -4.34 -14.02 17.09
CA GLN A 523 -3.11 -13.90 16.29
C GLN A 523 -1.88 -13.89 17.20
N ALA A 524 -1.94 -13.24 18.37
CA ALA A 524 -0.86 -13.25 19.34
C ALA A 524 -0.48 -14.67 19.79
N GLN A 525 -1.47 -15.50 20.09
CA GLN A 525 -1.23 -16.89 20.47
C GLN A 525 -0.53 -17.69 19.38
N LYS A 526 -0.98 -17.56 18.11
CA LYS A 526 -0.35 -18.24 16.97
C LYS A 526 1.11 -17.82 16.76
N PHE A 527 1.44 -16.54 16.99
CA PHE A 527 2.78 -16.01 16.80
C PHE A 527 3.71 -16.38 17.96
N ILE A 528 3.23 -16.29 19.20
CA ILE A 528 4.04 -16.55 20.38
C ILE A 528 4.27 -18.03 20.58
N ASN A 529 3.25 -18.85 20.42
CA ASN A 529 3.28 -20.29 20.65
C ASN A 529 3.60 -21.10 19.37
N VAL A 530 4.30 -20.50 18.42
CA VAL A 530 4.61 -21.15 17.11
C VAL A 530 5.45 -22.44 17.24
N PHE A 531 6.13 -22.65 18.37
CA PHE A 531 6.86 -23.88 18.71
C PHE A 531 6.02 -24.87 19.55
N GLY A 532 4.85 -24.45 20.05
CA GLY A 532 3.90 -25.34 20.67
C GLY A 532 3.58 -26.46 19.68
N GLN A 533 3.46 -27.69 20.17
CA GLN A 533 3.28 -28.87 19.35
C GLN A 533 2.23 -28.60 18.26
N LYS A 534 2.63 -28.64 16.99
CA LYS A 534 1.75 -29.25 16.03
C LYS A 534 1.53 -30.63 16.61
N SER A 535 0.33 -30.92 17.07
CA SER A 535 -0.06 -32.30 17.18
C SER A 535 0.16 -32.85 15.77
N ASN A 536 1.26 -33.57 15.56
CA ASN A 536 1.31 -34.54 14.50
C ASN A 536 0.22 -35.50 14.89
N ILE A 537 -0.97 -35.32 14.31
CA ILE A 537 -2.05 -36.28 14.32
C ILE A 537 -1.59 -37.45 13.41
N THR A 538 -0.48 -38.06 13.74
CA THR A 538 0.07 -39.26 13.13
C THR A 538 -0.07 -40.45 14.03
N SER A 539 -0.48 -40.28 15.28
CA SER A 539 -0.99 -41.35 16.14
C SER A 539 -2.13 -40.76 16.96
N VAL A 540 -3.31 -41.28 16.78
CA VAL A 540 -4.41 -41.10 17.68
C VAL A 540 -3.95 -41.71 19.02
N GLY A 541 -3.63 -40.85 20.00
CA GLY A 541 -3.30 -41.34 21.34
C GLY A 541 -4.52 -42.02 21.95
N ASP A 542 -4.31 -43.07 22.69
CA ASP A 542 -5.32 -43.93 23.35
C ASP A 542 -6.21 -43.21 24.40
N GLY A 543 -6.32 -41.89 24.34
CA GLY A 543 -6.99 -41.11 25.38
C GLY A 543 -8.30 -40.40 24.97
N VAL A 544 -8.67 -40.37 23.69
CA VAL A 544 -9.89 -39.68 23.24
C VAL A 544 -10.94 -40.71 22.82
N THR A 545 -12.14 -40.55 23.37
CA THR A 545 -13.25 -41.38 22.94
C THR A 545 -13.98 -40.76 21.73
N PRO A 546 -14.49 -41.55 20.78
CA PRO A 546 -15.36 -41.05 19.68
C PRO A 546 -16.55 -40.24 20.21
N ASP A 547 -17.02 -40.56 21.44
CA ASP A 547 -18.11 -39.89 22.10
C ASP A 547 -17.76 -38.44 22.45
N ASP A 548 -16.55 -38.19 22.93
CA ASP A 548 -16.10 -36.83 23.30
C ASP A 548 -16.05 -35.92 22.06
N LEU A 549 -15.52 -36.43 20.95
CA LEU A 549 -15.51 -35.71 19.68
C LEU A 549 -16.91 -35.49 19.12
N PHE A 550 -17.79 -36.45 19.29
CA PHE A 550 -19.18 -36.34 18.86
C PHE A 550 -19.93 -35.28 19.68
N ILE A 551 -19.73 -35.25 21.00
CA ILE A 551 -20.28 -34.22 21.90
C ILE A 551 -19.75 -32.83 21.50
N LEU A 552 -18.45 -32.69 21.25
CA LEU A 552 -17.85 -31.47 20.77
C LEU A 552 -18.44 -31.04 19.41
N ALA A 553 -18.59 -31.99 18.48
CA ALA A 553 -19.21 -31.70 17.18
C ALA A 553 -20.67 -31.27 17.31
N GLN A 554 -21.44 -31.87 18.21
CA GLN A 554 -22.82 -31.48 18.50
C GLN A 554 -22.91 -30.04 19.03
N ARG A 555 -21.97 -29.62 19.88
CA ARG A 555 -21.94 -28.27 20.44
C ARG A 555 -21.63 -27.19 19.38
N ILE A 556 -20.79 -27.50 18.40
CA ILE A 556 -20.31 -26.53 17.40
C ILE A 556 -21.15 -26.54 16.14
N LEU A 557 -21.46 -27.73 15.61
CA LEU A 557 -22.20 -27.89 14.35
C LEU A 557 -23.72 -28.04 14.55
N GLY A 558 -24.13 -28.32 15.78
CA GLY A 558 -25.51 -28.70 16.09
C GLY A 558 -25.73 -30.22 15.93
N ARG A 559 -26.77 -30.70 16.65
CA ARG A 559 -27.05 -32.14 16.78
C ARG A 559 -27.26 -32.84 15.44
N LYS A 560 -27.94 -32.21 14.50
CA LYS A 560 -28.30 -32.76 13.21
C LYS A 560 -27.12 -32.95 12.26
N ASP A 561 -26.28 -31.93 12.14
CA ASP A 561 -25.13 -31.93 11.24
C ASP A 561 -23.96 -32.78 11.77
N ALA A 562 -23.76 -32.81 13.07
CA ALA A 562 -22.81 -33.69 13.71
C ALA A 562 -23.20 -35.18 13.44
N GLN A 563 -24.49 -35.53 13.59
CA GLN A 563 -24.98 -36.87 13.37
C GLN A 563 -24.82 -37.33 11.92
N ILE A 564 -25.11 -36.45 10.95
CA ILE A 564 -24.91 -36.71 9.52
C ILE A 564 -23.42 -36.97 9.21
N LEU A 565 -22.54 -36.17 9.77
CA LEU A 565 -21.10 -36.28 9.55
C LEU A 565 -20.56 -37.60 10.12
N PHE A 566 -20.85 -37.91 11.36
CA PHE A 566 -20.38 -39.13 12.03
C PHE A 566 -20.95 -40.39 11.37
N ASN A 567 -22.24 -40.42 11.02
CA ASN A 567 -22.86 -41.54 10.28
C ASN A 567 -22.20 -41.79 8.92
N LYS A 568 -21.82 -40.74 8.19
CA LYS A 568 -21.08 -40.86 6.93
C LYS A 568 -19.72 -41.54 7.10
N PHE A 569 -19.00 -41.24 8.18
CA PHE A 569 -17.71 -41.85 8.49
C PHE A 569 -17.88 -43.27 9.02
N SER A 570 -18.92 -43.55 9.84
CA SER A 570 -19.28 -44.92 10.28
C SER A 570 -19.57 -45.82 9.10
N GLN A 571 -20.39 -45.38 8.15
CA GLN A 571 -20.68 -46.11 6.91
C GLN A 571 -19.41 -46.37 6.07
N LYS A 572 -18.50 -45.36 5.96
CA LYS A 572 -17.24 -45.54 5.24
C LYS A 572 -16.30 -46.55 5.89
N GLN A 573 -16.42 -46.74 7.22
CA GLN A 573 -15.65 -47.70 8.00
C GLN A 573 -16.37 -49.06 8.19
N GLY A 574 -17.61 -49.23 7.69
CA GLY A 574 -18.38 -50.43 7.83
C GLY A 574 -18.90 -50.71 9.24
N ARG A 575 -19.05 -49.65 10.08
CA ARG A 575 -19.52 -49.74 11.47
C ARG A 575 -20.96 -49.29 11.63
N THR A 576 -21.66 -49.81 12.61
CA THR A 576 -23.00 -49.41 13.01
C THR A 576 -22.98 -48.33 14.11
N ASP A 577 -21.89 -48.27 14.86
CA ASP A 577 -21.67 -47.33 15.96
C ASP A 577 -20.85 -46.10 15.51
N LEU A 578 -20.37 -45.30 16.44
CA LEU A 578 -19.51 -44.15 16.14
C LEU A 578 -18.23 -44.60 15.41
N PRO A 579 -17.72 -43.77 14.45
CA PRO A 579 -16.53 -44.12 13.69
C PRO A 579 -15.27 -44.07 14.55
N ASP A 580 -14.29 -44.92 14.20
CA ASP A 580 -12.95 -44.78 14.77
C ASP A 580 -12.35 -43.41 14.42
N ILE A 581 -11.56 -42.87 15.35
CA ILE A 581 -10.89 -41.57 15.18
C ILE A 581 -9.75 -41.75 14.17
N THR A 582 -9.98 -41.34 12.95
CA THR A 582 -8.98 -41.31 11.87
C THR A 582 -8.53 -39.89 11.57
N VAL A 583 -7.34 -39.74 10.97
CA VAL A 583 -6.82 -38.47 10.51
C VAL A 583 -7.82 -37.74 9.58
N ASP A 584 -8.49 -38.50 8.69
CA ASP A 584 -9.49 -37.98 7.74
C ASP A 584 -10.76 -37.45 8.45
N LEU A 585 -11.19 -38.08 9.53
CA LEU A 585 -12.28 -37.61 10.39
C LEU A 585 -11.87 -36.31 11.10
N MET A 586 -10.65 -36.26 11.64
CA MET A 586 -10.13 -35.12 12.39
C MET A 586 -9.94 -33.91 11.48
N GLU A 587 -9.35 -34.06 10.29
CA GLU A 587 -9.22 -32.97 9.31
C GLU A 587 -10.61 -32.46 8.86
N THR A 588 -11.56 -33.35 8.66
CA THR A 588 -12.92 -32.96 8.26
C THR A 588 -13.66 -32.25 9.37
N LEU A 589 -13.48 -32.65 10.62
CA LEU A 589 -14.01 -31.99 11.79
C LEU A 589 -13.40 -30.59 11.93
N GLU A 590 -12.07 -30.50 11.81
CA GLU A 590 -11.35 -29.23 11.88
C GLU A 590 -11.83 -28.24 10.79
N GLN A 591 -11.98 -28.72 9.55
CA GLN A 591 -12.50 -27.88 8.45
C GLN A 591 -13.95 -27.44 8.70
N LYS A 592 -14.79 -28.31 9.24
CA LYS A 592 -16.18 -27.98 9.55
C LYS A 592 -16.29 -27.02 10.75
N PHE A 593 -15.48 -27.25 11.77
CA PHE A 593 -15.41 -26.32 12.91
C PHE A 593 -14.84 -24.96 12.49
N ALA A 594 -13.81 -24.95 11.63
CA ALA A 594 -13.25 -23.72 11.10
C ALA A 594 -14.29 -22.84 10.38
N GLY A 595 -15.26 -23.46 9.72
CA GLY A 595 -16.39 -22.74 9.12
C GLY A 595 -17.35 -22.10 10.12
N SER A 596 -17.38 -22.60 11.38
CA SER A 596 -18.29 -22.09 12.43
C SER A 596 -17.59 -21.20 13.46
N VAL A 597 -16.35 -21.56 13.85
CA VAL A 597 -15.63 -20.90 14.95
C VAL A 597 -14.27 -20.32 14.53
N GLY A 598 -13.93 -20.39 13.25
CA GLY A 598 -12.64 -19.98 12.69
C GLY A 598 -11.56 -21.06 12.81
N ALA A 599 -10.60 -21.06 11.88
CA ALA A 599 -9.60 -22.12 11.75
C ALA A 599 -8.72 -22.29 13.01
N ALA A 600 -8.40 -21.20 13.69
CA ALA A 600 -7.56 -21.23 14.89
C ALA A 600 -8.27 -21.83 16.11
N THR A 601 -9.52 -21.42 16.33
CA THR A 601 -10.35 -21.93 17.42
C THR A 601 -10.70 -23.40 17.19
N ALA A 602 -11.03 -23.78 15.94
CA ALA A 602 -11.28 -25.14 15.55
C ALA A 602 -10.06 -26.05 15.82
N HIS A 603 -8.88 -25.60 15.43
CA HIS A 603 -7.63 -26.34 15.66
C HIS A 603 -7.34 -26.50 17.14
N SER A 604 -7.49 -25.43 17.93
CA SER A 604 -7.29 -25.44 19.39
C SER A 604 -8.27 -26.40 20.07
N MET A 605 -9.57 -26.36 19.72
CA MET A 605 -10.60 -27.23 20.30
C MET A 605 -10.36 -28.71 20.00
N ILE A 606 -9.98 -29.03 18.77
CA ILE A 606 -9.66 -30.40 18.41
C ILE A 606 -8.39 -30.88 19.07
N THR A 607 -7.35 -30.06 19.12
CA THR A 607 -6.08 -30.38 19.77
C THR A 607 -6.25 -30.58 21.27
N GLN A 608 -7.12 -29.81 21.91
CA GLN A 608 -7.46 -29.98 23.32
C GLN A 608 -8.27 -31.25 23.58
N ALA A 609 -9.19 -31.59 22.69
CA ALA A 609 -9.97 -32.83 22.80
C ALA A 609 -9.10 -34.09 22.61
N VAL A 610 -7.99 -34.00 21.85
CA VAL A 610 -7.08 -35.13 21.54
C VAL A 610 -5.86 -35.17 22.48
N GLY A 611 -5.53 -34.08 23.18
CA GLY A 611 -4.34 -34.00 24.03
C GLY A 611 -4.62 -34.41 25.48
N ASN A 612 -3.84 -35.33 26.03
CA ASN A 612 -3.96 -35.94 27.36
C ASN A 612 -3.40 -35.01 28.45
N GLN A 613 -3.84 -33.75 28.54
CA GLN A 613 -3.59 -32.88 29.69
C GLN A 613 -4.93 -32.49 30.29
N SER A 614 -5.02 -32.73 31.60
CA SER A 614 -6.16 -32.31 32.42
C SER A 614 -6.41 -30.83 32.29
N ILE A 615 -7.42 -30.49 31.50
CA ILE A 615 -7.90 -29.13 31.31
C ILE A 615 -8.68 -28.78 32.57
N THR A 616 -8.31 -27.69 33.22
CA THR A 616 -9.11 -27.18 34.34
C THR A 616 -10.42 -26.60 33.81
N VAL A 617 -11.47 -26.64 34.64
CA VAL A 617 -12.79 -26.07 34.30
C VAL A 617 -12.64 -24.58 33.98
N GLU A 618 -11.66 -23.90 34.58
CA GLU A 618 -11.31 -22.50 34.29
C GLU A 618 -10.79 -22.29 32.85
N ASP A 619 -9.96 -23.21 32.33
CA ASP A 619 -9.47 -23.13 30.94
C ASP A 619 -10.59 -23.34 29.91
N LEU A 620 -11.56 -24.22 30.21
CA LEU A 620 -12.75 -24.44 29.39
C LEU A 620 -13.69 -23.24 29.42
N ILE A 621 -13.86 -22.59 30.55
CA ILE A 621 -14.66 -21.39 30.70
C ILE A 621 -13.98 -20.22 29.97
N ALA A 622 -12.66 -20.08 30.06
CA ALA A 622 -11.92 -19.03 29.36
C ALA A 622 -12.02 -19.17 27.82
N VAL A 623 -11.96 -20.40 27.29
CA VAL A 623 -12.14 -20.68 25.85
C VAL A 623 -13.60 -20.51 25.42
N ALA A 624 -14.56 -20.86 26.27
CA ALA A 624 -15.98 -20.66 26.01
C ALA A 624 -16.34 -19.15 26.02
N ASP A 625 -15.82 -18.39 26.99
CA ASP A 625 -16.01 -16.93 27.06
C ASP A 625 -15.38 -16.23 25.83
N GLU A 626 -14.19 -16.67 25.42
CA GLU A 626 -13.52 -16.14 24.21
C GLU A 626 -14.33 -16.48 22.94
N THR A 627 -14.96 -17.64 22.88
CA THR A 627 -15.81 -18.09 21.76
C THR A 627 -17.13 -17.34 21.76
N VAL A 628 -17.76 -17.14 22.90
CA VAL A 628 -18.98 -16.34 23.04
C VAL A 628 -18.73 -14.88 22.63
N GLN A 629 -17.61 -14.28 23.04
CA GLN A 629 -17.24 -12.94 22.63
C GLN A 629 -17.01 -12.82 21.11
N VAL A 630 -16.43 -13.82 20.48
CA VAL A 630 -16.24 -13.85 19.00
C VAL A 630 -17.58 -14.00 18.29
N ILE A 631 -18.48 -14.83 18.80
CA ILE A 631 -19.83 -15.00 18.24
C ILE A 631 -20.65 -13.71 18.43
N GLU A 632 -20.59 -13.11 19.61
CA GLU A 632 -21.27 -11.84 19.91
C GLU A 632 -20.74 -10.68 19.06
N TYR A 633 -19.44 -10.61 18.86
CA TYR A 633 -18.82 -9.63 17.97
C TYR A 633 -19.16 -9.87 16.48
N SER A 634 -19.23 -11.13 16.07
CA SER A 634 -19.64 -11.51 14.70
C SER A 634 -21.13 -11.17 14.48
N ALA A 635 -22.01 -11.44 15.47
CA ALA A 635 -23.40 -11.07 15.43
C ALA A 635 -23.60 -9.54 15.36
N ARG A 636 -22.80 -8.80 16.14
CA ARG A 636 -22.81 -7.33 16.15
C ARG A 636 -22.31 -6.72 14.84
N LEU A 637 -21.28 -7.34 14.22
CA LEU A 637 -20.82 -6.96 12.90
C LEU A 637 -21.85 -7.25 11.81
N GLU A 638 -22.57 -8.37 11.92
CA GLU A 638 -23.64 -8.72 11.00
C GLU A 638 -24.83 -7.78 11.13
N GLU A 639 -25.17 -7.37 12.34
CA GLU A 639 -26.22 -6.37 12.63
C GLU A 639 -25.82 -5.01 12.07
N GLN A 640 -24.59 -4.54 12.32
CA GLN A 640 -24.07 -3.29 11.74
C GLN A 640 -24.00 -3.33 10.22
N SER A 641 -23.68 -4.48 9.63
CA SER A 641 -23.69 -4.67 8.18
C SER A 641 -25.10 -4.58 7.61
N LYS A 642 -26.10 -5.13 8.31
CA LYS A 642 -27.52 -5.01 7.93
C LYS A 642 -28.03 -3.56 8.06
N GLU A 643 -27.66 -2.86 9.13
CA GLU A 643 -27.99 -1.43 9.31
C GLU A 643 -27.35 -0.57 8.22
N LEU A 644 -26.08 -0.80 7.91
CA LEU A 644 -25.39 -0.09 6.82
C LEU A 644 -26.03 -0.35 5.46
N THR A 645 -26.44 -1.58 5.19
CA THR A 645 -27.10 -1.95 3.94
C THR A 645 -28.46 -1.27 3.83
N ARG A 646 -29.21 -1.19 4.96
CA ARG A 646 -30.48 -0.49 5.01
C ARG A 646 -30.33 1.02 4.82
N ALA A 647 -29.38 1.63 5.51
CA ALA A 647 -29.08 3.06 5.36
C ALA A 647 -28.62 3.41 3.94
N ALA A 648 -27.85 2.54 3.30
CA ALA A 648 -27.45 2.70 1.91
C ALA A 648 -28.63 2.62 0.95
N ALA A 649 -29.57 1.71 1.19
CA ALA A 649 -30.79 1.60 0.39
C ALA A 649 -31.71 2.83 0.54
N GLU A 650 -31.87 3.34 1.77
CA GLU A 650 -32.65 4.56 2.05
C GLU A 650 -31.98 5.79 1.40
N LEU A 651 -30.67 5.88 1.43
CA LEU A 651 -29.90 6.94 0.75
C LEU A 651 -30.03 6.87 -0.77
N MET A 652 -30.02 5.68 -1.35
CA MET A 652 -30.23 5.50 -2.79
C MET A 652 -31.64 5.91 -3.22
N ASP A 653 -32.66 5.55 -2.43
CA ASP A 653 -34.04 5.96 -2.70
C ASP A 653 -34.19 7.49 -2.61
N ALA A 654 -33.66 8.09 -1.56
CA ALA A 654 -33.70 9.56 -1.39
C ALA A 654 -32.97 10.29 -2.52
N ASN A 655 -31.81 9.76 -2.96
CA ASN A 655 -31.04 10.34 -4.07
C ASN A 655 -31.75 10.18 -5.42
N SER A 656 -32.47 9.07 -5.61
CA SER A 656 -33.32 8.87 -6.80
C SER A 656 -34.43 9.88 -6.86
N LYS A 657 -35.13 10.12 -5.74
CA LYS A 657 -36.19 11.15 -5.63
C LYS A 657 -35.66 12.56 -5.85
N LEU A 658 -34.48 12.87 -5.30
CA LEU A 658 -33.85 14.17 -5.54
C LEU A 658 -33.45 14.38 -7.01
N THR A 659 -33.00 13.34 -7.68
CA THR A 659 -32.67 13.39 -9.11
C THR A 659 -33.92 13.58 -9.96
N GLU A 660 -35.02 12.90 -9.61
CA GLU A 660 -36.31 13.05 -10.28
C GLU A 660 -36.86 14.47 -10.13
N LEU A 661 -36.87 15.01 -8.91
CA LEU A 661 -37.27 16.39 -8.63
C LEU A 661 -36.37 17.41 -9.37
N GLY A 662 -35.05 17.12 -9.47
CA GLY A 662 -34.10 17.95 -10.22
C GLY A 662 -34.45 18.00 -11.71
N THR A 663 -34.76 16.86 -12.32
CA THR A 663 -35.18 16.78 -13.71
C THR A 663 -36.47 17.50 -13.99
N GLN A 664 -37.47 17.32 -13.13
CA GLN A 664 -38.75 18.04 -13.23
C GLN A 664 -38.59 19.56 -13.15
N LYS A 665 -37.72 20.02 -12.24
CA LYS A 665 -37.41 21.45 -12.11
C LYS A 665 -36.70 22.00 -13.37
N ASP A 666 -35.76 21.26 -13.94
CA ASP A 666 -35.04 21.69 -15.15
C ASP A 666 -35.97 21.70 -16.37
N GLU A 667 -36.86 20.73 -16.51
CA GLU A 667 -37.91 20.73 -17.53
C GLU A 667 -38.83 21.94 -17.38
N PHE A 668 -39.31 22.21 -16.19
CA PHE A 668 -40.12 23.38 -15.90
C PHE A 668 -39.46 24.70 -16.31
N LEU A 669 -38.18 24.88 -15.88
CA LEU A 669 -37.40 26.09 -16.25
C LEU A 669 -37.18 26.21 -17.77
N SER A 670 -37.01 25.09 -18.44
CA SER A 670 -36.89 25.06 -19.90
C SER A 670 -38.19 25.50 -20.57
N HIS A 671 -39.34 24.97 -20.14
CA HIS A 671 -40.64 25.35 -20.68
C HIS A 671 -40.95 26.82 -20.43
N VAL A 672 -40.78 27.32 -19.21
CA VAL A 672 -40.96 28.75 -18.88
C VAL A 672 -40.10 29.65 -19.77
N SER A 673 -38.81 29.29 -19.95
CA SER A 673 -37.89 30.04 -20.81
C SER A 673 -38.36 30.09 -22.24
N HIS A 674 -38.90 28.98 -22.79
CA HIS A 674 -39.42 28.92 -24.13
C HIS A 674 -40.67 29.78 -24.31
N GLU A 675 -41.65 29.67 -23.37
CA GLU A 675 -42.89 30.43 -23.43
C GLU A 675 -42.71 31.95 -23.24
N LEU A 676 -41.70 32.37 -22.47
CA LEU A 676 -41.31 33.78 -22.36
C LEU A 676 -40.59 34.32 -23.58
N ARG A 677 -39.75 33.50 -24.25
CA ARG A 677 -38.91 33.90 -25.39
C ARG A 677 -39.78 34.26 -26.60
N THR A 678 -40.83 33.53 -26.86
CA THR A 678 -41.69 33.71 -28.02
C THR A 678 -42.34 35.10 -28.08
N PRO A 679 -43.13 35.56 -27.08
CA PRO A 679 -43.71 36.90 -27.08
C PRO A 679 -42.65 38.00 -27.06
N MET A 680 -41.55 37.81 -26.32
CA MET A 680 -40.45 38.79 -26.31
C MET A 680 -39.80 38.94 -27.68
N THR A 681 -39.63 37.86 -28.43
CA THR A 681 -39.09 37.93 -29.79
C THR A 681 -40.04 38.68 -30.75
N SER A 682 -41.36 38.42 -30.62
CA SER A 682 -42.39 39.12 -31.38
C SER A 682 -42.40 40.62 -31.08
N ILE A 683 -42.42 40.98 -29.82
CA ILE A 683 -42.36 42.39 -29.35
C ILE A 683 -41.12 43.06 -29.92
N ARG A 684 -39.95 42.43 -29.79
CA ARG A 684 -38.68 42.97 -30.28
C ARG A 684 -38.68 43.14 -31.78
N SER A 685 -39.07 42.13 -32.54
CA SER A 685 -39.07 42.17 -34.02
C SER A 685 -40.03 43.26 -34.57
N PHE A 686 -41.22 43.39 -34.01
CA PHE A 686 -42.14 44.43 -34.44
C PHE A 686 -41.74 45.84 -33.97
N SER A 687 -41.08 45.95 -32.83
CA SER A 687 -40.45 47.19 -32.41
C SER A 687 -39.27 47.61 -33.29
N GLU A 688 -38.42 46.68 -33.69
CA GLU A 688 -37.32 46.94 -34.65
C GLU A 688 -37.86 47.39 -36.03
N ILE A 689 -39.00 46.78 -36.51
CA ILE A 689 -39.66 47.18 -37.73
C ILE A 689 -40.20 48.60 -37.63
N LEU A 690 -40.80 48.97 -36.51
CA LEU A 690 -41.29 50.30 -36.20
C LEU A 690 -40.17 51.34 -36.16
N GLN A 691 -38.97 50.97 -35.61
CA GLN A 691 -37.82 51.82 -35.48
C GLN A 691 -37.05 52.02 -36.77
N SER A 692 -36.98 50.99 -37.64
CA SER A 692 -36.14 51.01 -38.84
C SER A 692 -36.82 51.53 -40.14
N ASN A 693 -38.12 51.63 -40.14
CA ASN A 693 -38.90 52.05 -41.28
C ASN A 693 -39.56 53.44 -41.12
N GLU A 694 -38.96 54.49 -41.75
CA GLU A 694 -39.44 55.88 -41.72
C GLU A 694 -40.74 56.13 -42.59
N LYS A 695 -41.18 55.18 -43.41
CA LYS A 695 -42.32 55.27 -44.32
C LYS A 695 -43.38 54.21 -44.06
N LEU A 696 -43.83 54.03 -42.84
CA LEU A 696 -44.95 53.15 -42.57
C LEU A 696 -46.28 53.89 -42.73
N ASP A 697 -47.23 53.18 -43.33
CA ASP A 697 -48.63 53.63 -43.45
C ASP A 697 -49.29 53.58 -42.03
N LYS A 698 -50.30 54.49 -41.84
CA LYS A 698 -51.03 54.61 -40.57
C LYS A 698 -51.65 53.26 -40.12
N ASP A 699 -52.11 52.47 -41.10
CA ASP A 699 -52.70 51.14 -40.81
C ASP A 699 -51.62 50.10 -40.39
N GLN A 700 -50.43 50.12 -40.99
CA GLN A 700 -49.30 49.30 -40.61
C GLN A 700 -48.78 49.69 -39.26
N LEU A 701 -48.68 50.95 -38.93
CA LEU A 701 -48.24 51.46 -37.65
C LEU A 701 -49.18 51.00 -36.51
N LYS A 702 -50.50 51.10 -36.77
CA LYS A 702 -51.55 50.65 -35.87
C LYS A 702 -51.50 49.12 -35.70
N TYR A 703 -51.29 48.38 -36.78
CA TYR A 703 -51.24 46.93 -36.79
C TYR A 703 -50.02 46.43 -35.92
N PHE A 704 -48.82 46.93 -36.19
CA PHE A 704 -47.64 46.49 -35.40
C PHE A 704 -47.71 46.94 -33.96
N SER A 705 -48.23 48.14 -33.67
CA SER A 705 -48.43 48.59 -32.28
C SER A 705 -49.46 47.74 -31.54
N THR A 706 -50.47 47.23 -32.24
CA THR A 706 -51.48 46.36 -31.66
C THR A 706 -50.86 45.03 -31.31
N ILE A 707 -50.05 44.43 -32.20
CA ILE A 707 -49.32 43.14 -31.89
C ILE A 707 -48.41 43.28 -30.67
N ILE A 708 -47.63 44.39 -30.62
CA ILE A 708 -46.76 44.64 -29.47
C ILE A 708 -47.55 44.73 -28.20
N ASN A 709 -48.66 45.44 -28.18
CA ASN A 709 -49.52 45.61 -27.01
C ASN A 709 -50.17 44.27 -26.60
N ASP A 710 -50.63 43.47 -27.54
CA ASP A 710 -51.27 42.20 -27.25
C ASP A 710 -50.26 41.15 -26.76
N GLU A 711 -49.04 41.09 -27.31
CA GLU A 711 -47.98 40.22 -26.84
C GLU A 711 -47.45 40.69 -25.47
N SER A 712 -47.40 41.99 -25.20
CA SER A 712 -47.04 42.53 -23.88
C SER A 712 -48.08 42.12 -22.82
N LYS A 713 -49.41 42.21 -23.11
CA LYS A 713 -50.46 41.75 -22.24
C LYS A 713 -50.39 40.23 -22.01
N ARG A 714 -50.03 39.47 -23.05
CA ARG A 714 -49.84 38.01 -22.97
C ARG A 714 -48.68 37.67 -22.04
N LEU A 715 -47.53 38.38 -22.17
CA LEU A 715 -46.37 38.21 -21.36
C LEU A 715 -46.63 38.50 -19.89
N THR A 716 -47.37 39.60 -19.60
CA THR A 716 -47.75 39.96 -18.25
C THR A 716 -48.61 38.88 -17.61
N ARG A 717 -49.63 38.35 -18.32
CA ARG A 717 -50.45 37.25 -17.82
C ARG A 717 -49.62 35.99 -17.55
N LEU A 718 -48.70 35.64 -18.40
CA LEU A 718 -47.85 34.47 -18.22
C LEU A 718 -46.93 34.62 -17.02
N LEU A 719 -46.38 35.83 -16.76
CA LEU A 719 -45.61 36.13 -15.56
C LEU A 719 -46.46 36.00 -14.28
N ASP A 720 -47.67 36.51 -14.27
CA ASP A 720 -48.59 36.41 -13.14
C ASP A 720 -48.96 34.95 -12.86
N GLU A 721 -49.18 34.13 -13.88
CA GLU A 721 -49.43 32.67 -13.74
C GLU A 721 -48.26 31.93 -13.14
N ILE A 722 -46.99 32.25 -13.56
CA ILE A 722 -45.77 31.65 -13.02
C ILE A 722 -45.59 32.07 -11.55
N LEU A 723 -45.84 33.33 -11.20
CA LEU A 723 -45.74 33.82 -9.83
C LEU A 723 -46.78 33.14 -8.95
N ASP A 724 -48.04 33.06 -9.42
CA ASP A 724 -49.10 32.36 -8.68
C ASP A 724 -48.75 30.89 -8.43
N LEU A 725 -48.19 30.17 -9.46
CA LEU A 725 -47.74 28.79 -9.31
C LEU A 725 -46.66 28.69 -8.26
N SER A 726 -45.67 29.59 -8.29
CA SER A 726 -44.53 29.61 -7.34
C SER A 726 -45.00 29.85 -5.91
N PHE A 727 -45.99 30.75 -5.71
CA PHE A 727 -46.59 31.01 -4.39
C PHE A 727 -47.39 29.80 -3.90
N LEU A 728 -48.11 29.11 -4.78
CA LEU A 728 -48.89 27.92 -4.43
C LEU A 728 -47.97 26.75 -4.05
N GLU A 729 -46.89 26.50 -4.82
CA GLU A 729 -45.89 25.47 -4.52
C GLU A 729 -45.13 25.74 -3.20
N SER A 730 -44.80 26.98 -2.88
CA SER A 730 -44.11 27.33 -1.64
C SER A 730 -45.02 27.25 -0.39
N GLY A 731 -46.31 27.01 -0.55
CA GLY A 731 -47.26 26.93 0.54
C GLY A 731 -47.52 28.29 1.25
N GLN A 732 -47.06 29.40 0.66
CA GLN A 732 -47.14 30.72 1.25
C GLN A 732 -48.50 31.43 1.01
N VAL A 733 -49.39 30.83 0.24
CA VAL A 733 -50.71 31.39 -0.05
C VAL A 733 -51.63 31.25 1.16
N LYS A 734 -52.01 32.34 1.77
CA LYS A 734 -53.08 32.37 2.80
C LYS A 734 -54.42 32.31 2.09
N LEU A 735 -55.10 31.16 2.15
CA LEU A 735 -56.45 30.99 1.63
C LEU A 735 -57.44 31.77 2.49
N ASN A 736 -58.31 32.57 1.85
CA ASN A 736 -59.37 33.29 2.52
C ASN A 736 -60.67 32.43 2.57
N ILE A 737 -60.64 31.44 3.45
CA ILE A 737 -61.74 30.45 3.54
C ILE A 737 -62.97 31.03 4.08
N SER A 738 -64.04 30.94 3.31
CA SER A 738 -65.38 31.40 3.66
C SER A 738 -66.47 30.32 3.38
N ASN A 739 -67.60 30.40 4.09
CA ASN A 739 -68.70 29.48 3.89
C ASN A 739 -69.66 30.08 2.81
N LEU A 740 -69.66 29.49 1.63
CA LEU A 740 -70.46 29.96 0.50
C LEU A 740 -71.16 28.79 -0.18
N ARG A 741 -72.14 29.14 -1.01
CA ARG A 741 -72.83 28.16 -1.84
C ARG A 741 -72.04 27.98 -3.14
N LEU A 742 -71.83 26.73 -3.53
CA LEU A 742 -71.13 26.40 -4.75
C LEU A 742 -71.70 27.11 -5.98
N ASN A 743 -73.02 27.29 -6.01
CA ASN A 743 -73.76 27.99 -7.08
C ASN A 743 -73.28 29.45 -7.25
N GLU A 744 -73.07 30.17 -6.15
CA GLU A 744 -72.61 31.56 -6.22
C GLU A 744 -71.29 31.73 -6.88
N ILE A 745 -70.36 30.82 -6.57
CA ILE A 745 -69.02 30.81 -7.16
C ILE A 745 -69.07 30.40 -8.65
N LEU A 746 -69.89 29.41 -8.97
CA LEU A 746 -70.08 28.94 -10.33
C LEU A 746 -70.72 30.01 -11.21
N GLN A 747 -71.74 30.73 -10.70
CA GLN A 747 -72.36 31.85 -11.43
C GLN A 747 -71.33 32.97 -11.69
N THR A 748 -70.45 33.28 -10.75
CA THR A 748 -69.43 34.30 -10.95
C THR A 748 -68.42 33.86 -12.06
N ALA A 749 -68.04 32.59 -12.06
CA ALA A 749 -67.18 32.02 -13.09
C ALA A 749 -67.85 32.01 -14.48
N LEU A 750 -69.15 31.68 -14.56
CA LEU A 750 -69.91 31.71 -15.78
C LEU A 750 -70.08 33.11 -16.33
N GLN A 751 -70.35 34.09 -15.48
CA GLN A 751 -70.49 35.51 -15.89
C GLN A 751 -69.11 35.98 -16.50
N SER A 752 -68.03 35.60 -15.86
CA SER A 752 -66.66 35.97 -16.36
C SER A 752 -66.30 35.32 -17.69
N THR A 753 -66.89 34.15 -17.99
CA THR A 753 -66.62 33.36 -19.21
C THR A 753 -67.73 33.48 -20.24
N GLN A 754 -68.77 34.22 -19.98
CA GLN A 754 -69.94 34.31 -20.81
C GLN A 754 -69.70 34.70 -22.29
N GLN A 755 -68.77 35.61 -22.51
CA GLN A 755 -68.38 36.04 -23.84
C GLN A 755 -67.60 34.95 -24.61
N SER A 756 -66.79 34.20 -23.97
CA SER A 756 -66.06 33.04 -24.52
C SER A 756 -67.04 31.89 -24.88
N ILE A 757 -67.97 31.61 -24.03
CA ILE A 757 -69.03 30.61 -24.25
C ILE A 757 -69.90 31.01 -25.39
N ALA A 758 -70.36 32.28 -25.47
CA ALA A 758 -71.21 32.80 -26.56
C ALA A 758 -70.47 32.76 -27.92
N ASN A 759 -69.19 33.07 -27.95
CA ASN A 759 -68.43 33.07 -29.18
C ASN A 759 -68.14 31.63 -29.74
N SER A 760 -68.26 30.61 -28.91
CA SER A 760 -68.08 29.21 -29.27
C SER A 760 -69.36 28.45 -29.58
N ASN A 761 -70.51 29.08 -29.48
CA ASN A 761 -71.86 28.46 -29.57
C ASN A 761 -72.01 27.23 -28.63
N ALA A 762 -71.37 27.23 -27.46
CA ALA A 762 -71.43 26.13 -26.51
C ALA A 762 -72.77 26.08 -25.78
N LEU A 763 -73.33 24.88 -25.67
CA LEU A 763 -74.52 24.60 -24.88
C LEU A 763 -74.09 24.29 -23.41
N LEU A 764 -74.62 24.97 -22.50
CA LEU A 764 -74.44 24.77 -21.06
C LEU A 764 -75.53 23.87 -20.47
N GLU A 765 -75.07 22.68 -19.95
CA GLU A 765 -75.95 21.76 -19.27
C GLU A 765 -75.60 21.71 -17.76
N PHE A 766 -76.60 22.00 -16.90
CA PHE A 766 -76.45 21.98 -15.47
C PHE A 766 -77.31 20.89 -14.82
N ASP A 767 -76.72 20.13 -13.93
CA ASP A 767 -77.44 19.27 -13.03
C ASP A 767 -77.83 20.10 -11.77
N VAL A 768 -79.17 20.41 -11.66
CA VAL A 768 -79.71 21.31 -10.64
C VAL A 768 -79.54 20.76 -9.24
N ASN A 769 -79.27 19.48 -9.04
CA ASN A 769 -79.26 18.82 -7.73
C ASN A 769 -78.05 19.24 -6.88
N PHE A 770 -76.93 19.69 -7.48
CA PHE A 770 -75.69 20.06 -6.80
C PHE A 770 -75.59 21.56 -6.46
N THR A 771 -76.44 22.40 -6.95
CA THR A 771 -76.32 23.87 -6.87
C THR A 771 -76.50 24.45 -5.46
N ASN A 772 -77.06 23.71 -4.52
CA ASN A 772 -77.33 24.17 -3.17
C ASN A 772 -76.34 23.69 -2.08
N THR A 773 -75.24 23.08 -2.54
CA THR A 773 -74.21 22.57 -1.63
C THR A 773 -73.39 23.74 -1.03
N LYS A 774 -73.30 23.75 0.31
CA LYS A 774 -72.39 24.67 1.03
C LYS A 774 -71.02 24.09 1.13
N ILE A 775 -70.00 24.87 0.79
CA ILE A 775 -68.66 24.51 0.84
C ILE A 775 -67.85 25.54 1.60
N GLN A 776 -66.78 25.07 2.26
CA GLN A 776 -65.76 25.92 2.90
C GLN A 776 -64.57 26.02 1.96
N THR A 777 -64.39 27.19 1.33
CA THR A 777 -63.36 27.40 0.36
C THR A 777 -63.01 28.87 0.22
N ASP A 778 -61.94 29.17 -0.50
CA ASP A 778 -61.64 30.51 -0.97
C ASP A 778 -62.39 30.74 -2.30
N PRO A 779 -63.35 31.73 -2.29
CA PRO A 779 -64.26 31.93 -3.43
C PRO A 779 -63.54 32.39 -4.67
N ASP A 780 -62.51 33.22 -4.53
CA ASP A 780 -61.76 33.76 -5.67
C ASP A 780 -60.90 32.66 -6.32
N ARG A 781 -60.27 31.85 -5.52
CA ARG A 781 -59.44 30.73 -6.03
C ARG A 781 -60.28 29.62 -6.65
N LEU A 782 -61.44 29.28 -6.06
CA LEU A 782 -62.29 28.28 -6.65
C LEU A 782 -62.96 28.81 -7.93
N SER A 783 -63.35 30.10 -7.97
CA SER A 783 -63.86 30.75 -9.19
C SER A 783 -62.78 30.68 -10.29
N GLN A 784 -61.53 30.93 -9.98
CA GLN A 784 -60.41 30.84 -10.94
C GLN A 784 -60.26 29.40 -11.51
N VAL A 785 -60.44 28.37 -10.66
CA VAL A 785 -60.46 26.98 -11.13
C VAL A 785 -61.55 26.74 -12.14
N PHE A 786 -62.78 27.19 -11.85
CA PHE A 786 -63.94 27.05 -12.76
C PHE A 786 -63.72 27.82 -14.05
N ILE A 787 -63.21 29.05 -13.98
CA ILE A 787 -62.91 29.87 -15.18
C ILE A 787 -61.88 29.13 -16.05
N ASN A 788 -60.80 28.57 -15.46
CA ASN A 788 -59.78 27.83 -16.20
C ASN A 788 -60.34 26.55 -16.85
N LEU A 789 -61.16 25.80 -16.12
CA LEU A 789 -61.80 24.58 -16.66
C LEU A 789 -62.75 24.91 -17.82
N ILE A 790 -63.61 25.92 -17.64
CA ILE A 790 -64.60 26.36 -18.65
C ILE A 790 -63.86 26.88 -19.88
N THR A 791 -62.84 27.71 -19.72
CA THR A 791 -62.08 28.27 -20.87
C THR A 791 -61.30 27.17 -21.61
N ASN A 792 -60.74 26.21 -20.90
CA ASN A 792 -60.08 25.05 -21.51
C ASN A 792 -61.09 24.16 -22.25
N ALA A 793 -62.23 23.88 -21.65
CA ALA A 793 -63.28 23.09 -22.29
C ALA A 793 -63.82 23.75 -23.55
N VAL A 794 -63.96 25.07 -23.54
CA VAL A 794 -64.30 25.85 -24.77
C VAL A 794 -63.22 25.83 -25.81
N LYS A 795 -61.96 26.01 -25.40
CA LYS A 795 -60.82 26.12 -26.30
C LYS A 795 -60.43 24.80 -27.01
N TYR A 796 -60.55 23.69 -26.32
CA TYR A 796 -60.10 22.37 -26.78
C TYR A 796 -61.24 21.46 -27.25
N ASN A 797 -62.43 21.98 -27.42
CA ASN A 797 -63.55 21.22 -27.92
C ASN A 797 -63.71 21.38 -29.44
N ASP A 798 -63.45 20.31 -30.20
CA ASP A 798 -63.48 20.29 -31.66
C ASP A 798 -64.87 20.06 -32.25
N LYS A 799 -65.96 20.03 -31.47
CA LYS A 799 -67.30 19.80 -31.94
C LYS A 799 -67.92 21.10 -32.42
N SER A 800 -68.76 21.03 -33.48
CA SER A 800 -69.54 22.20 -34.03
C SER A 800 -70.53 22.80 -33.06
N GLN A 801 -70.95 22.07 -32.03
CA GLN A 801 -71.75 22.57 -30.90
C GLN A 801 -71.18 21.83 -29.64
N PRO A 802 -70.27 22.46 -28.88
CA PRO A 802 -69.75 21.87 -27.69
C PRO A 802 -70.76 21.93 -26.54
N THR A 803 -70.96 20.84 -25.81
CA THR A 803 -71.74 20.80 -24.58
C THR A 803 -70.81 20.91 -23.41
N LEU A 804 -70.97 21.84 -22.52
CA LEU A 804 -70.20 22.12 -21.34
C LEU A 804 -70.90 21.78 -20.09
#